data_e93a7d10cd1556b09405b4a213af4d3d
#
_entry.id   e93a7d10cd1556b09405b4a213af4d3d
#
_cell.length_a   1.000
_cell.length_b   1.000
_cell.length_c   1.000
_cell.angle_alpha   90.00
_cell.angle_beta   90.00
_cell.angle_gamma   90.00
#
_symmetry.space_group_name_H-M   'P 1'
#
loop_
_entity.id
_entity.type
_entity.pdbx_description
1 polymer ?
#
loop_
_entity_poly.entity_id
_entity_poly.type
_entity_poly.pdbx_seq_one_letter_code
_entity_poly.pdbx_strand_id
1 'polypeptide(L)'
;MRLDRKSSALKAFSRRVVPGSSENSMLYHRLIGEFGQPMPPDGGVKADQISLIKAWIDQGAEWPDALSNEIDLPPPNAKAVAAVEMLRKGDRAGFMKVVNADPSLLNARGPEGSTPFMYAVLYTDGPMLTALLKKGSDPNRHNDANATALMWAVGNMDKTKLLLEHGADVNAKSDDMRTPLMIAARHPGNAEVVKLLLNHGANPNPNAKPEQEGSPLLDAITASDAETTKLLLARGANGEAVGEMGMMMSVSSNCPGCIDLIADKVAKKGVFTAALQDVAIFADVHSIQVLLGHGADVNAADPLGRTPLMYAARSDAPSAAVVKLLLEHGAEVNAKDTHPQAGDEGWTALDMAKQNGNMAVVAMLEKAGAKSGGMPREVLTPRLKNEIRASIQDSIPLLQRADFNFVSKSGCVSCHNDSLTAMTVALARSKGIQVNEQIASTQLKANAEALQKLRDRLHQGLMVPVIDNFSESILGYMLMGLNAEGYKPDLSTDAAAMEILSRQQPDGQWYYQKADQRPPLCLDHIGLTVKSMRALQLYAPPANAAVYRAAIDRAAAWLATAPSYNNEDRSWRVAGLAWAGSHKEALRGAVKELLAAQKPDGSWSDTPAMESTAYATGKSLVALHIAGMPVSDPVYQRGMKWLLEDQQQDGSWYVPTRALAFQPWFDSGFPHAHDQWISAAGTNWAAMALIYAVPGKAAPRNEMAGRADQASSKRDGPGF
;
A
#
# COMPACT_ATOMS: atom_id res chain seq x y z
N MET A 1 -23.13 -1.65 9.22
CA MET A 1 -22.93 -0.30 8.64
C MET A 1 -23.83 0.67 9.39
N ARG A 2 -23.27 1.74 10.00
CA ARG A 2 -24.10 2.80 10.61
C ARG A 2 -24.44 3.82 9.52
N LEU A 3 -25.72 3.82 9.11
CA LEU A 3 -26.26 4.78 8.14
C LEU A 3 -27.00 5.94 8.83
N ASP A 4 -26.96 5.97 10.17
CA ASP A 4 -27.55 7.02 10.99
C ASP A 4 -26.60 8.21 11.20
N ARG A 5 -25.32 8.09 10.79
CA ARG A 5 -24.32 9.16 10.87
C ARG A 5 -23.67 9.39 9.52
N LYS A 6 -23.62 10.64 9.07
CA LYS A 6 -22.99 11.09 7.84
C LYS A 6 -21.51 10.66 7.76
N SER A 7 -20.72 10.91 8.82
CA SER A 7 -19.31 10.53 8.90
C SER A 7 -19.09 9.03 8.75
N SER A 8 -20.00 8.21 9.25
CA SER A 8 -19.93 6.74 9.09
C SER A 8 -20.34 6.28 7.70
N ALA A 9 -21.38 6.85 7.11
CA ALA A 9 -21.88 6.45 5.80
C ALA A 9 -20.95 6.89 4.67
N LEU A 10 -20.45 8.13 4.75
CA LEU A 10 -19.55 8.74 3.77
C LEU A 10 -18.06 8.57 4.17
N LYS A 11 -17.75 7.61 5.05
CA LYS A 11 -16.37 7.36 5.51
C LYS A 11 -15.45 7.10 4.32
N ALA A 12 -14.40 7.87 4.21
CA ALA A 12 -13.42 7.75 3.13
C ALA A 12 -12.92 6.30 3.01
N PHE A 13 -12.72 5.83 1.78
CA PHE A 13 -12.25 4.47 1.42
C PHE A 13 -13.17 3.31 1.85
N SER A 14 -14.30 3.58 2.51
CA SER A 14 -15.20 2.50 2.94
C SER A 14 -16.11 1.95 1.83
N ARG A 15 -16.19 2.64 0.69
CA ARG A 15 -17.15 2.40 -0.40
C ARG A 15 -18.59 2.17 0.07
N ARG A 16 -18.92 2.59 1.29
CA ARG A 16 -20.28 2.44 1.84
C ARG A 16 -21.27 3.23 1.02
N VAL A 17 -20.96 4.50 0.84
CA VAL A 17 -21.62 5.40 -0.10
C VAL A 17 -20.50 6.17 -0.81
N VAL A 18 -20.45 6.09 -2.14
CA VAL A 18 -19.52 6.86 -2.98
C VAL A 18 -20.32 7.99 -3.62
N PRO A 19 -20.21 9.23 -3.15
CA PRO A 19 -20.94 10.35 -3.72
C PRO A 19 -20.71 10.47 -5.23
N GLY A 20 -21.79 10.57 -5.99
CA GLY A 20 -21.74 10.63 -7.45
C GLY A 20 -21.68 9.29 -8.18
N SER A 21 -21.64 8.15 -7.43
CA SER A 21 -21.53 6.83 -8.07
C SER A 21 -22.21 5.73 -7.27
N SER A 22 -23.46 5.44 -7.58
CA SER A 22 -24.19 4.31 -7.00
C SER A 22 -23.57 2.96 -7.36
N GLU A 23 -23.03 2.82 -8.58
CA GLU A 23 -22.37 1.61 -9.07
C GLU A 23 -21.06 1.27 -8.31
N ASN A 24 -20.49 2.21 -7.59
CA ASN A 24 -19.34 1.98 -6.72
C ASN A 24 -19.71 1.99 -5.23
N SER A 25 -21.01 2.16 -4.90
CA SER A 25 -21.49 2.27 -3.53
C SER A 25 -21.96 0.92 -2.99
N MET A 26 -21.30 0.41 -1.96
CA MET A 26 -21.67 -0.85 -1.28
C MET A 26 -23.11 -0.85 -0.77
N LEU A 27 -23.62 0.32 -0.37
CA LEU A 27 -25.01 0.47 0.03
C LEU A 27 -25.95 0.04 -1.09
N TYR A 28 -25.73 0.53 -2.32
CA TYR A 28 -26.57 0.19 -3.47
C TYR A 28 -26.52 -1.31 -3.80
N HIS A 29 -25.30 -1.88 -3.90
CA HIS A 29 -25.13 -3.31 -4.16
C HIS A 29 -25.77 -4.22 -3.10
N ARG A 30 -25.72 -3.82 -1.83
CA ARG A 30 -26.40 -4.55 -0.75
C ARG A 30 -27.93 -4.46 -0.85
N LEU A 31 -28.46 -3.33 -1.30
CA LEU A 31 -29.90 -3.16 -1.48
C LEU A 31 -30.45 -4.01 -2.64
N ILE A 32 -29.69 -4.16 -3.72
CA ILE A 32 -30.08 -4.99 -4.89
C ILE A 32 -29.70 -6.47 -4.73
N GLY A 33 -28.99 -6.85 -3.66
CA GLY A 33 -28.62 -8.24 -3.37
C GLY A 33 -27.45 -8.78 -4.20
N GLU A 34 -26.66 -7.93 -4.86
CA GLU A 34 -25.54 -8.34 -5.71
C GLU A 34 -24.38 -8.96 -4.91
N PHE A 35 -24.21 -8.58 -3.65
CA PHE A 35 -23.21 -9.14 -2.74
C PHE A 35 -23.86 -9.95 -1.60
N GLY A 36 -24.58 -11.01 -1.93
CA GLY A 36 -25.24 -11.90 -0.97
C GLY A 36 -26.67 -11.51 -0.66
N GLN A 37 -27.15 -11.78 0.57
CA GLN A 37 -28.54 -11.47 0.91
C GLN A 37 -28.81 -9.95 0.88
N PRO A 38 -29.95 -9.52 0.29
CA PRO A 38 -30.34 -8.11 0.30
C PRO A 38 -30.45 -7.56 1.72
N MET A 39 -30.15 -6.29 1.88
CA MET A 39 -30.28 -5.58 3.14
C MET A 39 -31.49 -4.62 3.08
N PRO A 40 -32.34 -4.54 4.11
CA PRO A 40 -32.31 -5.32 5.35
C PRO A 40 -32.74 -6.78 5.16
N PRO A 41 -32.27 -7.73 6.02
CA PRO A 41 -32.55 -9.16 5.85
C PRO A 41 -34.03 -9.55 5.99
N ASP A 42 -34.84 -8.75 6.67
CA ASP A 42 -36.18 -9.08 7.13
C ASP A 42 -37.30 -8.63 6.15
N GLY A 43 -36.95 -8.32 4.93
CA GLY A 43 -37.90 -7.88 3.90
C GLY A 43 -37.48 -6.58 3.25
N GLY A 44 -36.83 -6.72 2.12
CA GLY A 44 -36.09 -5.70 1.38
C GLY A 44 -36.75 -4.34 1.22
N VAL A 45 -35.93 -3.36 0.96
CA VAL A 45 -36.35 -2.01 0.53
C VAL A 45 -37.08 -2.14 -0.80
N LYS A 46 -38.19 -1.41 -0.98
CA LYS A 46 -38.99 -1.45 -2.22
C LYS A 46 -38.19 -0.89 -3.39
N ALA A 47 -38.50 -1.35 -4.60
CA ALA A 47 -37.76 -0.94 -5.81
C ALA A 47 -37.78 0.58 -6.07
N ASP A 48 -38.87 1.25 -5.74
CA ASP A 48 -38.98 2.72 -5.82
C ASP A 48 -38.07 3.43 -4.81
N GLN A 49 -37.92 2.89 -3.61
CA GLN A 49 -36.99 3.40 -2.59
C GLN A 49 -35.55 3.14 -2.96
N ILE A 50 -35.21 1.97 -3.54
CA ILE A 50 -33.89 1.67 -4.07
C ILE A 50 -33.53 2.66 -5.18
N SER A 51 -34.46 2.95 -6.08
CA SER A 51 -34.28 3.93 -7.15
C SER A 51 -34.03 5.34 -6.61
N LEU A 52 -34.72 5.73 -5.53
CA LEU A 52 -34.52 7.01 -4.86
C LEU A 52 -33.11 7.10 -4.21
N ILE A 53 -32.70 6.04 -3.52
CA ILE A 53 -31.35 5.98 -2.92
C ILE A 53 -30.26 6.01 -4.01
N LYS A 54 -30.48 5.29 -5.11
CA LYS A 54 -29.58 5.34 -6.27
C LYS A 54 -29.44 6.77 -6.79
N ALA A 55 -30.56 7.44 -7.05
CA ALA A 55 -30.58 8.81 -7.54
C ALA A 55 -29.91 9.79 -6.57
N TRP A 56 -30.12 9.65 -5.26
CA TRP A 56 -29.46 10.46 -4.23
C TRP A 56 -27.95 10.27 -4.25
N ILE A 57 -27.47 9.02 -4.38
CA ILE A 57 -26.02 8.75 -4.46
C ILE A 57 -25.44 9.38 -5.73
N ASP A 58 -26.09 9.16 -6.89
CA ASP A 58 -25.62 9.65 -8.19
C ASP A 58 -25.62 11.19 -8.30
N GLN A 59 -26.47 11.87 -7.53
CA GLN A 59 -26.52 13.33 -7.40
C GLN A 59 -25.46 13.89 -6.42
N GLY A 60 -24.59 13.05 -5.83
CA GLY A 60 -23.54 13.48 -4.94
C GLY A 60 -23.75 13.16 -3.46
N ALA A 61 -24.78 12.39 -3.13
CA ALA A 61 -25.11 11.94 -1.76
C ALA A 61 -25.15 13.10 -0.75
N GLU A 62 -25.74 14.21 -1.14
CA GLU A 62 -25.83 15.38 -0.27
C GLU A 62 -26.56 15.02 1.02
N TRP A 63 -25.93 15.25 2.16
CA TRP A 63 -26.45 14.89 3.48
C TRP A 63 -26.42 16.11 4.38
N PRO A 64 -27.57 16.73 4.64
CA PRO A 64 -27.64 17.91 5.52
C PRO A 64 -27.16 17.59 6.94
N ASP A 65 -26.37 18.46 7.54
CA ASP A 65 -25.82 18.25 8.87
C ASP A 65 -26.91 18.10 9.94
N ALA A 66 -28.03 18.78 9.78
CA ALA A 66 -29.20 18.64 10.67
C ALA A 66 -29.79 17.20 10.70
N LEU A 67 -29.52 16.37 9.69
CA LEU A 67 -29.96 14.98 9.60
C LEU A 67 -28.83 13.98 9.84
N SER A 68 -27.63 14.47 10.18
CA SER A 68 -26.42 13.63 10.25
C SER A 68 -26.31 12.82 11.56
N ASN A 69 -27.09 13.15 12.58
CA ASN A 69 -26.97 12.62 13.94
C ASN A 69 -25.50 12.69 14.49
N GLU A 70 -24.72 13.62 13.95
CA GLU A 70 -23.36 13.87 14.47
C GLU A 70 -23.46 14.56 15.84
N ILE A 71 -22.53 14.21 16.71
CA ILE A 71 -22.40 14.91 17.98
C ILE A 71 -21.52 16.15 17.70
N ASP A 72 -22.03 17.33 17.97
CA ASP A 72 -21.23 18.55 17.94
C ASP A 72 -20.18 18.50 19.04
N LEU A 73 -18.97 18.15 18.63
CA LEU A 73 -17.82 18.13 19.54
C LEU A 73 -17.26 19.54 19.70
N PRO A 74 -16.88 19.95 20.93
CA PRO A 74 -16.31 21.26 21.13
C PRO A 74 -15.00 21.39 20.31
N PRO A 75 -14.67 22.58 19.81
CA PRO A 75 -13.44 22.79 19.06
C PRO A 75 -12.20 22.46 19.92
N PRO A 76 -11.09 22.06 19.30
CA PRO A 76 -9.84 21.84 20.01
C PRO A 76 -9.39 23.11 20.75
N ASN A 77 -8.79 22.93 21.93
CA ASN A 77 -8.15 24.00 22.68
C ASN A 77 -6.91 24.52 21.91
N ALA A 78 -6.88 25.78 21.54
CA ALA A 78 -5.80 26.36 20.74
C ALA A 78 -4.42 26.24 21.39
N LYS A 79 -4.32 26.31 22.73
CA LYS A 79 -3.05 26.10 23.44
C LYS A 79 -2.62 24.62 23.42
N ALA A 80 -3.58 23.69 23.50
CA ALA A 80 -3.29 22.28 23.34
C ALA A 80 -2.79 21.96 21.93
N VAL A 81 -3.40 22.52 20.89
CA VAL A 81 -2.93 22.39 19.50
C VAL A 81 -1.51 22.93 19.34
N ALA A 82 -1.22 24.11 19.88
CA ALA A 82 0.13 24.68 19.84
C ALA A 82 1.16 23.81 20.59
N ALA A 83 0.77 23.23 21.74
CA ALA A 83 1.61 22.32 22.51
C ALA A 83 1.93 21.03 21.73
N VAL A 84 0.97 20.47 21.01
CA VAL A 84 1.18 19.31 20.13
C VAL A 84 2.19 19.64 19.01
N GLU A 85 2.09 20.81 18.40
CA GLU A 85 3.03 21.21 17.35
C GLU A 85 4.46 21.44 17.88
N MET A 86 4.62 21.91 19.14
CA MET A 86 5.94 21.96 19.79
C MET A 86 6.53 20.55 19.94
N LEU A 87 5.73 19.58 20.40
CA LEU A 87 6.16 18.19 20.53
C LEU A 87 6.60 17.62 19.18
N ARG A 88 5.78 17.80 18.16
CA ARG A 88 6.03 17.34 16.79
C ARG A 88 7.37 17.85 16.24
N LYS A 89 7.67 19.13 16.48
CA LYS A 89 8.92 19.79 16.08
C LYS A 89 10.12 19.42 16.95
N GLY A 90 9.91 18.70 18.05
CA GLY A 90 10.95 18.35 19.01
C GLY A 90 11.29 19.48 20.00
N ASP A 91 10.50 20.54 20.06
CA ASP A 91 10.66 21.63 21.04
C ASP A 91 10.13 21.19 22.42
N ARG A 92 10.86 20.27 23.04
CA ARG A 92 10.53 19.76 24.39
C ARG A 92 10.59 20.84 25.47
N ALA A 93 11.50 21.80 25.33
CA ALA A 93 11.67 22.90 26.30
C ALA A 93 10.49 23.86 26.25
N GLY A 94 10.08 24.29 25.07
CA GLY A 94 8.88 25.11 24.86
C GLY A 94 7.62 24.42 25.36
N PHE A 95 7.43 23.14 25.05
CA PHE A 95 6.33 22.34 25.55
C PHE A 95 6.31 22.28 27.08
N MET A 96 7.42 21.95 27.72
CA MET A 96 7.50 21.88 29.18
C MET A 96 7.26 23.24 29.85
N LYS A 97 7.68 24.35 29.25
CA LYS A 97 7.40 25.70 29.74
C LYS A 97 5.90 25.97 29.78
N VAL A 98 5.18 25.63 28.71
CA VAL A 98 3.72 25.84 28.61
C VAL A 98 2.98 24.93 29.61
N VAL A 99 3.35 23.67 29.70
CA VAL A 99 2.75 22.70 30.63
C VAL A 99 3.05 23.02 32.10
N ASN A 100 4.24 23.54 32.41
CA ASN A 100 4.56 24.00 33.77
C ASN A 100 3.71 25.20 34.20
N ALA A 101 3.37 26.08 33.25
CA ALA A 101 2.50 27.21 33.51
C ALA A 101 1.02 26.82 33.66
N ASP A 102 0.60 25.79 32.92
CA ASP A 102 -0.77 25.29 32.95
C ASP A 102 -0.79 23.75 32.75
N PRO A 103 -0.67 22.95 33.81
CA PRO A 103 -0.69 21.49 33.72
C PRO A 103 -2.00 20.89 33.19
N SER A 104 -3.11 21.62 33.28
CA SER A 104 -4.41 21.16 32.76
C SER A 104 -4.41 20.93 31.25
N LEU A 105 -3.49 21.58 30.52
CA LEU A 105 -3.30 21.38 29.09
C LEU A 105 -2.95 19.95 28.72
N LEU A 106 -2.33 19.17 29.62
CA LEU A 106 -1.99 17.78 29.36
C LEU A 106 -3.20 16.93 29.03
N ASN A 107 -4.35 17.25 29.61
CA ASN A 107 -5.62 16.54 29.45
C ASN A 107 -6.62 17.33 28.59
N ALA A 108 -6.22 18.49 28.06
CA ALA A 108 -7.10 19.31 27.25
C ALA A 108 -7.31 18.69 25.86
N ARG A 109 -8.47 18.95 25.29
CA ARG A 109 -8.83 18.52 23.94
C ARG A 109 -7.92 19.18 22.90
N GLY A 110 -7.11 18.42 22.23
CA GLY A 110 -6.27 18.81 21.09
C GLY A 110 -6.87 18.40 19.73
N PRO A 111 -6.04 18.20 18.70
CA PRO A 111 -6.49 17.77 17.39
C PRO A 111 -7.26 16.45 17.47
N GLU A 112 -8.47 16.40 16.87
CA GLU A 112 -9.36 15.22 16.86
C GLU A 112 -9.63 14.63 18.27
N GLY A 113 -9.71 15.51 19.28
CA GLY A 113 -9.91 15.10 20.67
C GLY A 113 -8.69 14.54 21.36
N SER A 114 -7.62 14.24 20.65
CA SER A 114 -6.38 13.69 21.22
C SER A 114 -5.68 14.73 22.09
N THR A 115 -5.25 14.32 23.30
CA THR A 115 -4.64 15.23 24.26
C THR A 115 -3.14 15.46 23.94
N PRO A 116 -2.54 16.60 24.41
CA PRO A 116 -1.10 16.77 24.35
C PRO A 116 -0.31 15.64 25.01
N PHE A 117 -0.87 14.97 26.04
CA PHE A 117 -0.24 13.80 26.64
C PHE A 117 -0.22 12.60 25.68
N MET A 118 -1.31 12.34 24.94
CA MET A 118 -1.32 11.28 23.91
C MET A 118 -0.24 11.54 22.85
N TYR A 119 -0.11 12.77 22.37
CA TYR A 119 0.97 13.12 21.45
C TYR A 119 2.36 13.05 22.08
N ALA A 120 2.50 13.33 23.40
CA ALA A 120 3.77 13.14 24.06
C ALA A 120 4.22 11.66 24.06
N VAL A 121 3.29 10.71 24.10
CA VAL A 121 3.60 9.28 23.91
C VAL A 121 4.28 9.02 22.57
N LEU A 122 3.84 9.69 21.49
CA LEU A 122 4.45 9.53 20.17
C LEU A 122 5.83 10.19 20.06
N TYR A 123 5.97 11.42 20.59
CA TYR A 123 7.12 12.29 20.27
C TYR A 123 8.17 12.42 21.38
N THR A 124 7.98 11.78 22.54
CA THR A 124 8.93 11.91 23.65
C THR A 124 9.44 10.56 24.16
N ASP A 125 10.30 10.59 25.16
CA ASP A 125 10.87 9.41 25.83
C ASP A 125 10.20 9.10 27.19
N GLY A 126 10.56 7.94 27.77
CA GLY A 126 10.03 7.48 29.06
C GLY A 126 10.23 8.47 30.22
N PRO A 127 11.43 9.06 30.40
CA PRO A 127 11.66 10.08 31.44
C PRO A 127 10.71 11.26 31.35
N MET A 128 10.46 11.77 30.15
CA MET A 128 9.53 12.88 29.94
C MET A 128 8.08 12.45 30.24
N LEU A 129 7.65 11.27 29.76
CA LEU A 129 6.31 10.75 30.07
C LEU A 129 6.11 10.56 31.58
N THR A 130 7.12 10.07 32.30
CA THR A 130 7.09 9.95 33.75
C THR A 130 6.86 11.32 34.41
N ALA A 131 7.54 12.36 33.93
CA ALA A 131 7.36 13.71 34.43
C ALA A 131 5.95 14.27 34.18
N LEU A 132 5.37 13.94 33.00
CA LEU A 132 4.02 14.38 32.63
C LEU A 132 2.94 13.63 33.43
N LEU A 133 3.10 12.34 33.69
CA LEU A 133 2.20 11.56 34.55
C LEU A 133 2.20 12.10 35.99
N LYS A 134 3.38 12.44 36.55
CA LYS A 134 3.49 13.10 37.86
C LYS A 134 2.82 14.46 37.91
N LYS A 135 2.60 15.12 36.79
CA LYS A 135 1.90 16.41 36.67
C LYS A 135 0.38 16.26 36.50
N GLY A 136 -0.15 15.04 36.53
CA GLY A 136 -1.58 14.75 36.47
C GLY A 136 -2.11 14.47 35.07
N SER A 137 -1.26 13.98 34.15
CA SER A 137 -1.76 13.39 32.92
C SER A 137 -2.61 12.17 33.22
N ASP A 138 -3.78 12.11 32.61
CA ASP A 138 -4.67 10.95 32.68
C ASP A 138 -4.37 9.98 31.52
N PRO A 139 -3.84 8.77 31.80
CA PRO A 139 -3.51 7.81 30.75
C PRO A 139 -4.74 7.22 30.06
N ASN A 140 -5.93 7.39 30.65
CA ASN A 140 -7.20 6.84 30.16
C ASN A 140 -8.04 7.87 29.38
N ARG A 141 -7.55 9.11 29.20
CA ARG A 141 -8.19 10.03 28.26
C ARG A 141 -8.20 9.44 26.88
N HIS A 142 -9.32 9.54 26.21
CA HIS A 142 -9.54 9.08 24.86
C HIS A 142 -9.77 10.25 23.89
N ASN A 143 -9.48 10.05 22.63
CA ASN A 143 -9.80 10.97 21.56
C ASN A 143 -11.23 10.73 20.99
N ASP A 144 -11.56 11.41 19.88
CA ASP A 144 -12.88 11.32 19.25
C ASP A 144 -13.19 9.94 18.63
N ALA A 145 -12.19 9.09 18.46
CA ALA A 145 -12.32 7.71 18.02
C ALA A 145 -12.22 6.70 19.18
N ASN A 146 -12.32 7.17 20.43
CA ASN A 146 -12.14 6.38 21.65
C ASN A 146 -10.75 5.71 21.77
N ALA A 147 -9.73 6.15 21.01
CA ALA A 147 -8.37 5.67 21.18
C ALA A 147 -7.70 6.30 22.40
N THR A 148 -6.83 5.52 23.09
CA THR A 148 -6.12 5.92 24.32
C THR A 148 -4.62 6.05 24.12
N ALA A 149 -3.93 6.68 25.06
CA ALA A 149 -2.48 6.79 25.09
C ALA A 149 -1.77 5.42 25.03
N LEU A 150 -2.32 4.39 25.68
CA LEU A 150 -1.77 3.03 25.64
C LEU A 150 -1.81 2.42 24.24
N MET A 151 -2.88 2.65 23.46
CA MET A 151 -2.96 2.19 22.07
C MET A 151 -1.84 2.76 21.19
N TRP A 152 -1.38 3.97 21.47
CA TRP A 152 -0.30 4.63 20.74
C TRP A 152 1.10 4.26 21.25
N ALA A 153 1.18 3.66 22.46
CA ALA A 153 2.44 3.28 23.11
C ALA A 153 2.95 1.89 22.73
N VAL A 154 2.05 0.99 22.26
CA VAL A 154 2.33 -0.46 22.16
C VAL A 154 3.44 -0.88 21.20
N GLY A 155 3.96 0.03 20.40
CA GLY A 155 5.20 -0.15 19.63
C GLY A 155 6.49 0.06 20.45
N ASN A 156 6.38 0.43 21.74
CA ASN A 156 7.53 0.71 22.61
C ASN A 156 7.34 0.11 24.00
N MET A 157 8.20 -0.84 24.36
CA MET A 157 8.14 -1.60 25.61
C MET A 157 8.12 -0.69 26.85
N ASP A 158 9.05 0.27 26.93
CA ASP A 158 9.22 1.12 28.12
C ASP A 158 8.01 2.03 28.34
N LYS A 159 7.48 2.61 27.26
CA LYS A 159 6.28 3.47 27.33
C LYS A 159 5.04 2.66 27.69
N THR A 160 4.87 1.47 27.10
CA THR A 160 3.77 0.56 27.42
C THR A 160 3.77 0.18 28.88
N LYS A 161 4.93 -0.26 29.39
CA LYS A 161 5.11 -0.61 30.79
C LYS A 161 4.79 0.57 31.71
N LEU A 162 5.33 1.75 31.38
CA LEU A 162 5.10 2.96 32.18
C LEU A 162 3.61 3.33 32.27
N LEU A 163 2.88 3.26 31.17
CA LEU A 163 1.45 3.57 31.15
C LEU A 163 0.64 2.54 31.96
N LEU A 164 0.96 1.25 31.85
CA LEU A 164 0.31 0.19 32.63
C LEU A 164 0.57 0.36 34.13
N GLU A 165 1.80 0.71 34.52
CA GLU A 165 2.16 0.99 35.94
C GLU A 165 1.43 2.22 36.51
N HIS A 166 0.93 3.12 35.61
CA HIS A 166 0.14 4.29 36.02
C HIS A 166 -1.37 4.11 35.76
N GLY A 167 -1.83 2.86 35.63
CA GLY A 167 -3.26 2.54 35.59
C GLY A 167 -3.94 2.75 34.25
N ALA A 168 -3.19 2.70 33.12
CA ALA A 168 -3.80 2.66 31.80
C ALA A 168 -4.66 1.41 31.64
N ASP A 169 -5.87 1.56 31.10
CA ASP A 169 -6.78 0.45 30.83
C ASP A 169 -6.24 -0.42 29.69
N VAL A 170 -5.79 -1.62 30.05
CA VAL A 170 -5.22 -2.61 29.13
C VAL A 170 -6.26 -3.15 28.12
N ASN A 171 -7.56 -3.04 28.44
CA ASN A 171 -8.68 -3.50 27.65
C ASN A 171 -9.50 -2.37 27.01
N ALA A 172 -9.00 -1.13 27.05
CA ALA A 172 -9.65 -0.02 26.37
C ALA A 172 -9.96 -0.39 24.91
N LYS A 173 -11.12 0.03 24.42
CA LYS A 173 -11.59 -0.30 23.06
C LYS A 173 -11.96 0.95 22.30
N SER A 174 -11.41 1.11 21.09
CA SER A 174 -11.74 2.20 20.18
C SER A 174 -13.07 1.97 19.44
N ASP A 175 -13.55 2.99 18.71
CA ASP A 175 -14.75 2.89 17.86
C ASP A 175 -14.58 1.88 16.71
N ASP A 176 -13.36 1.64 16.25
CA ASP A 176 -13.04 0.60 15.26
C ASP A 176 -12.79 -0.78 15.94
N MET A 177 -13.25 -0.97 17.20
CA MET A 177 -13.16 -2.20 18.00
C MET A 177 -11.72 -2.65 18.31
N ARG A 178 -10.73 -1.76 18.18
CA ARG A 178 -9.31 -2.05 18.44
C ARG A 178 -8.99 -1.98 19.91
N THR A 179 -8.16 -2.90 20.40
CA THR A 179 -7.59 -2.88 21.75
C THR A 179 -6.07 -2.71 21.68
N PRO A 180 -5.41 -2.30 22.79
CA PRO A 180 -3.94 -2.24 22.82
C PRO A 180 -3.28 -3.56 22.41
N LEU A 181 -3.85 -4.70 22.81
CA LEU A 181 -3.33 -6.02 22.46
C LEU A 181 -3.43 -6.31 20.96
N MET A 182 -4.53 -5.91 20.30
CA MET A 182 -4.70 -6.06 18.86
C MET A 182 -3.66 -5.22 18.10
N ILE A 183 -3.46 -3.97 18.50
CA ILE A 183 -2.48 -3.08 17.87
C ILE A 183 -1.06 -3.60 18.09
N ALA A 184 -0.73 -4.05 19.31
CA ALA A 184 0.57 -4.64 19.61
C ALA A 184 0.87 -5.89 18.77
N ALA A 185 -0.12 -6.76 18.61
CA ALA A 185 0.00 -8.00 17.83
C ALA A 185 0.20 -7.74 16.32
N ARG A 186 -0.20 -6.57 15.83
CA ARG A 186 -0.01 -6.14 14.43
C ARG A 186 1.42 -5.69 14.11
N HIS A 187 2.25 -5.43 15.12
CA HIS A 187 3.64 -5.03 14.96
C HIS A 187 4.56 -6.26 14.89
N PRO A 188 5.24 -6.56 13.77
CA PRO A 188 6.12 -7.71 13.66
C PRO A 188 7.23 -7.71 14.72
N GLY A 189 7.50 -8.86 15.32
CA GLY A 189 8.54 -9.02 16.36
C GLY A 189 8.21 -8.40 17.72
N ASN A 190 6.95 -8.08 17.99
CA ASN A 190 6.52 -7.39 19.21
C ASN A 190 6.02 -8.34 20.34
N ALA A 191 6.42 -9.62 20.29
CA ALA A 191 5.95 -10.68 21.21
C ALA A 191 6.12 -10.32 22.69
N GLU A 192 7.19 -9.62 23.08
CA GLU A 192 7.42 -9.23 24.49
C GLU A 192 6.42 -8.17 24.97
N VAL A 193 6.01 -7.22 24.12
CA VAL A 193 4.94 -6.26 24.50
C VAL A 193 3.60 -6.96 24.57
N VAL A 194 3.30 -7.87 23.63
CA VAL A 194 2.09 -8.72 23.68
C VAL A 194 2.05 -9.51 24.99
N LYS A 195 3.16 -10.12 25.40
CA LYS A 195 3.30 -10.84 26.66
C LYS A 195 3.10 -9.93 27.86
N LEU A 196 3.65 -8.71 27.84
CA LEU A 196 3.46 -7.71 28.90
C LEU A 196 1.97 -7.36 29.06
N LEU A 197 1.27 -7.07 27.96
CA LEU A 197 -0.17 -6.75 27.99
C LEU A 197 -1.00 -7.93 28.53
N LEU A 198 -0.73 -9.16 28.06
CA LEU A 198 -1.41 -10.36 28.56
C LEU A 198 -1.16 -10.60 30.05
N ASN A 199 0.05 -10.34 30.56
CA ASN A 199 0.38 -10.43 31.98
C ASN A 199 -0.35 -9.37 32.83
N HIS A 200 -0.77 -8.25 32.25
CA HIS A 200 -1.59 -7.21 32.87
C HIS A 200 -3.10 -7.41 32.64
N GLY A 201 -3.52 -8.59 32.14
CA GLY A 201 -4.92 -8.95 32.00
C GLY A 201 -5.57 -8.48 30.67
N ALA A 202 -4.78 -8.25 29.61
CA ALA A 202 -5.34 -8.04 28.29
C ALA A 202 -6.13 -9.27 27.85
N ASN A 203 -7.35 -9.05 27.34
CA ASN A 203 -8.21 -10.11 26.83
C ASN A 203 -7.73 -10.59 25.45
N PRO A 204 -7.33 -11.87 25.29
CA PRO A 204 -6.92 -12.40 23.99
C PRO A 204 -8.08 -12.56 23.01
N ASN A 205 -9.35 -12.48 23.48
CA ASN A 205 -10.56 -12.59 22.68
C ASN A 205 -11.50 -11.40 22.93
N PRO A 206 -11.10 -10.16 22.59
CA PRO A 206 -11.84 -8.97 22.95
C PRO A 206 -13.16 -8.81 22.17
N ASN A 207 -13.31 -9.45 21.01
CA ASN A 207 -14.42 -9.30 20.10
C ASN A 207 -15.19 -10.61 19.92
N ALA A 208 -16.52 -10.51 19.87
CA ALA A 208 -17.41 -11.68 19.76
C ALA A 208 -17.40 -12.31 18.35
N LYS A 209 -17.11 -11.48 17.33
CA LYS A 209 -17.07 -11.88 15.91
C LYS A 209 -15.71 -11.53 15.33
N PRO A 210 -14.65 -12.30 15.63
CA PRO A 210 -13.30 -11.96 15.25
C PRO A 210 -13.11 -11.81 13.73
N GLU A 211 -13.87 -12.53 12.91
CA GLU A 211 -13.84 -12.43 11.45
C GLU A 211 -14.38 -11.09 10.90
N GLN A 212 -15.16 -10.36 11.69
CA GLN A 212 -15.74 -9.06 11.30
C GLN A 212 -15.11 -7.88 12.05
N GLU A 213 -14.76 -8.10 13.31
CA GLU A 213 -14.31 -7.08 14.25
C GLU A 213 -12.80 -7.14 14.51
N GLY A 214 -12.12 -8.15 13.94
CA GLY A 214 -10.70 -8.41 14.16
C GLY A 214 -10.42 -9.08 15.51
N SER A 215 -9.21 -9.61 15.64
CA SER A 215 -8.71 -10.22 16.90
C SER A 215 -7.20 -10.08 17.00
N PRO A 216 -6.61 -10.14 18.22
CA PRO A 216 -5.15 -10.17 18.35
C PRO A 216 -4.49 -11.31 17.57
N LEU A 217 -5.16 -12.46 17.48
CA LEU A 217 -4.64 -13.61 16.75
C LEU A 217 -4.59 -13.36 15.24
N LEU A 218 -5.64 -12.78 14.63
CA LEU A 218 -5.65 -12.38 13.24
C LEU A 218 -4.62 -11.29 12.94
N ASP A 219 -4.44 -10.34 13.86
CA ASP A 219 -3.43 -9.29 13.71
C ASP A 219 -2.00 -9.85 13.70
N ALA A 220 -1.68 -10.81 14.59
CA ALA A 220 -0.37 -11.47 14.62
C ALA A 220 -0.11 -12.29 13.34
N ILE A 221 -1.11 -13.03 12.89
CA ILE A 221 -1.05 -13.78 11.60
C ILE A 221 -0.82 -12.80 10.45
N THR A 222 -1.56 -11.71 10.41
CA THR A 222 -1.41 -10.69 9.37
C THR A 222 -0.05 -10.00 9.40
N ALA A 223 0.56 -9.87 10.58
CA ALA A 223 1.93 -9.37 10.73
C ALA A 223 3.00 -10.39 10.33
N SER A 224 2.60 -11.59 9.89
CA SER A 224 3.50 -12.73 9.61
C SER A 224 4.37 -13.12 10.82
N ASP A 225 3.84 -12.94 12.05
CA ASP A 225 4.55 -13.19 13.31
C ASP A 225 4.10 -14.50 13.96
N ALA A 226 4.76 -15.60 13.57
CA ALA A 226 4.46 -16.94 14.10
C ALA A 226 4.74 -17.04 15.62
N GLU A 227 5.71 -16.28 16.15
CA GLU A 227 6.03 -16.28 17.59
C GLU A 227 4.89 -15.65 18.40
N THR A 228 4.43 -14.48 17.99
CA THR A 228 3.26 -13.83 18.60
C THR A 228 1.99 -14.66 18.43
N THR A 229 1.78 -15.29 17.26
CA THR A 229 0.67 -16.20 16.99
C THR A 229 0.67 -17.37 17.98
N LYS A 230 1.81 -18.03 18.15
CA LYS A 230 2.00 -19.13 19.11
C LYS A 230 1.75 -18.68 20.57
N LEU A 231 2.27 -17.50 20.93
CA LEU A 231 2.07 -16.93 22.27
C LEU A 231 0.59 -16.68 22.57
N LEU A 232 -0.15 -16.08 21.62
CA LEU A 232 -1.58 -15.80 21.78
C LEU A 232 -2.40 -17.07 21.92
N LEU A 233 -2.15 -18.11 21.10
CA LEU A 233 -2.78 -19.41 21.22
C LEU A 233 -2.50 -20.06 22.59
N ALA A 234 -1.26 -20.00 23.06
CA ALA A 234 -0.87 -20.51 24.39
C ALA A 234 -1.53 -19.74 25.55
N ARG A 235 -1.98 -18.50 25.30
CA ARG A 235 -2.67 -17.65 26.29
C ARG A 235 -4.20 -17.64 26.11
N GLY A 236 -4.76 -18.58 25.36
CA GLY A 236 -6.21 -18.80 25.21
C GLY A 236 -6.90 -17.99 24.11
N ALA A 237 -6.14 -17.49 23.14
CA ALA A 237 -6.77 -16.97 21.92
C ALA A 237 -7.51 -18.09 21.19
N ASN A 238 -8.75 -17.81 20.74
CA ASN A 238 -9.62 -18.79 20.13
C ASN A 238 -9.23 -19.05 18.66
N GLY A 239 -8.40 -20.07 18.42
CA GLY A 239 -7.98 -20.47 17.08
C GLY A 239 -9.13 -21.01 16.22
N GLU A 240 -10.15 -21.65 16.81
CA GLU A 240 -11.29 -22.17 16.04
C GLU A 240 -12.18 -21.03 15.53
N ALA A 241 -12.38 -19.97 16.31
CA ALA A 241 -13.18 -18.80 15.91
C ALA A 241 -12.55 -18.03 14.76
N VAL A 242 -11.23 -18.05 14.62
CA VAL A 242 -10.52 -17.41 13.50
C VAL A 242 -10.17 -18.38 12.37
N GLY A 243 -10.44 -19.69 12.53
CA GLY A 243 -9.91 -20.79 11.73
C GLY A 243 -9.90 -20.54 10.23
N GLU A 244 -11.06 -20.23 9.64
CA GLU A 244 -11.18 -19.95 8.21
C GLU A 244 -10.40 -18.71 7.78
N MET A 245 -10.70 -17.59 8.42
CA MET A 245 -10.03 -16.32 8.15
C MET A 245 -8.53 -16.37 8.52
N GLY A 246 -8.21 -17.04 9.64
CA GLY A 246 -6.83 -17.22 10.07
C GLY A 246 -6.01 -18.02 9.07
N MET A 247 -6.57 -19.08 8.46
CA MET A 247 -5.92 -19.84 7.40
C MET A 247 -5.68 -18.99 6.17
N MET A 248 -6.70 -18.28 5.70
CA MET A 248 -6.59 -17.37 4.55
C MET A 248 -5.55 -16.26 4.79
N MET A 249 -5.56 -15.67 6.00
CA MET A 249 -4.56 -14.66 6.37
C MET A 249 -3.16 -15.26 6.48
N SER A 250 -2.99 -16.46 7.04
CA SER A 250 -1.68 -17.12 7.14
C SER A 250 -1.04 -17.32 5.76
N VAL A 251 -1.87 -17.73 4.81
CA VAL A 251 -1.49 -17.88 3.41
C VAL A 251 -1.13 -16.53 2.78
N SER A 252 -2.07 -15.59 2.83
CA SER A 252 -1.87 -14.29 2.20
C SER A 252 -0.74 -13.48 2.85
N SER A 253 -0.44 -13.69 4.13
CA SER A 253 0.71 -13.10 4.82
C SER A 253 2.02 -13.84 4.59
N ASN A 254 2.01 -14.91 3.78
CA ASN A 254 3.16 -15.79 3.59
C ASN A 254 3.82 -16.15 4.93
N CYS A 255 3.01 -16.66 5.87
CA CYS A 255 3.46 -17.07 7.20
C CYS A 255 3.37 -18.60 7.34
N PRO A 256 4.34 -19.38 6.82
CA PRO A 256 4.31 -20.83 6.90
C PRO A 256 4.16 -21.35 8.34
N GLY A 257 4.87 -20.72 9.29
CA GLY A 257 4.74 -21.06 10.70
C GLY A 257 3.36 -20.75 11.31
N CYS A 258 2.61 -19.75 10.76
CA CYS A 258 1.23 -19.53 11.15
C CYS A 258 0.30 -20.59 10.60
N ILE A 259 0.54 -21.05 9.36
CA ILE A 259 -0.22 -22.16 8.73
C ILE A 259 -0.15 -23.40 9.61
N ASP A 260 1.04 -23.80 10.04
CA ASP A 260 1.26 -24.94 10.93
C ASP A 260 0.49 -24.81 12.26
N LEU A 261 0.42 -23.60 12.82
CA LEU A 261 -0.27 -23.36 14.09
C LEU A 261 -1.80 -23.35 13.97
N ILE A 262 -2.32 -23.00 12.78
CA ILE A 262 -3.76 -22.79 12.56
C ILE A 262 -4.39 -24.02 11.86
N ALA A 263 -3.66 -24.78 11.07
CA ALA A 263 -4.20 -25.90 10.28
C ALA A 263 -4.99 -26.89 11.16
N ASP A 264 -4.45 -27.28 12.31
CA ASP A 264 -5.11 -28.20 13.24
C ASP A 264 -6.34 -27.61 13.96
N LYS A 265 -6.59 -26.31 13.83
CA LYS A 265 -7.73 -25.60 14.42
C LYS A 265 -8.89 -25.44 13.44
N VAL A 266 -8.68 -25.75 12.17
CA VAL A 266 -9.68 -25.58 11.12
C VAL A 266 -10.51 -26.87 10.98
N ALA A 267 -11.79 -26.81 11.35
CA ALA A 267 -12.71 -27.95 11.25
C ALA A 267 -13.26 -28.18 9.84
N LYS A 268 -13.42 -27.11 9.04
CA LYS A 268 -14.03 -27.17 7.71
C LYS A 268 -12.99 -27.48 6.63
N LYS A 269 -13.06 -28.65 5.99
CA LYS A 269 -12.14 -29.03 4.90
C LYS A 269 -12.14 -28.09 3.70
N GLY A 270 -13.26 -27.46 3.37
CA GLY A 270 -13.36 -26.53 2.25
C GLY A 270 -12.46 -25.27 2.39
N VAL A 271 -12.05 -24.92 3.62
CA VAL A 271 -11.13 -23.82 3.88
C VAL A 271 -9.75 -24.08 3.30
N PHE A 272 -9.25 -25.33 3.43
CA PHE A 272 -7.95 -25.72 2.88
C PHE A 272 -7.92 -25.64 1.35
N THR A 273 -9.05 -25.96 0.70
CA THR A 273 -9.21 -25.82 -0.75
C THR A 273 -9.16 -24.34 -1.19
N ALA A 274 -9.89 -23.46 -0.52
CA ALA A 274 -9.84 -22.03 -0.81
C ALA A 274 -8.43 -21.43 -0.56
N ALA A 275 -7.80 -21.84 0.55
CA ALA A 275 -6.45 -21.42 0.88
C ALA A 275 -5.42 -21.91 -0.15
N LEU A 276 -5.61 -23.11 -0.74
CA LEU A 276 -4.70 -23.66 -1.76
C LEU A 276 -4.69 -22.81 -3.03
N GLN A 277 -5.83 -22.28 -3.44
CA GLN A 277 -5.92 -21.38 -4.59
C GLN A 277 -5.08 -20.13 -4.37
N ASP A 278 -5.21 -19.49 -3.21
CA ASP A 278 -4.48 -18.26 -2.88
C ASP A 278 -2.97 -18.52 -2.68
N VAL A 279 -2.59 -19.64 -2.03
CA VAL A 279 -1.18 -19.93 -1.72
C VAL A 279 -0.37 -20.33 -2.95
N ALA A 280 -1.00 -20.90 -3.94
CA ALA A 280 -0.31 -21.39 -5.14
C ALA A 280 0.48 -20.28 -5.85
N ILE A 281 0.03 -19.03 -5.74
CA ILE A 281 0.69 -17.87 -6.34
C ILE A 281 1.96 -17.44 -5.62
N PHE A 282 2.08 -17.73 -4.30
CA PHE A 282 3.28 -17.39 -3.51
C PHE A 282 4.43 -18.36 -3.69
N ALA A 283 4.20 -19.46 -4.39
CA ALA A 283 5.19 -20.50 -4.66
C ALA A 283 5.79 -21.15 -3.38
N ASP A 284 5.06 -21.13 -2.26
CA ASP A 284 5.50 -21.78 -1.02
C ASP A 284 5.12 -23.27 -1.01
N VAL A 285 6.13 -24.12 -1.25
CA VAL A 285 5.98 -25.59 -1.31
C VAL A 285 5.49 -26.16 0.03
N HIS A 286 5.99 -25.64 1.18
CA HIS A 286 5.61 -26.14 2.50
C HIS A 286 4.11 -25.91 2.76
N SER A 287 3.63 -24.70 2.56
CA SER A 287 2.22 -24.38 2.73
C SER A 287 1.31 -25.22 1.86
N ILE A 288 1.69 -25.44 0.58
CA ILE A 288 0.93 -26.32 -0.32
C ILE A 288 0.88 -27.76 0.19
N GLN A 289 2.00 -28.30 0.68
CA GLN A 289 2.04 -29.64 1.27
C GLN A 289 1.11 -29.77 2.48
N VAL A 290 1.10 -28.77 3.37
CA VAL A 290 0.21 -28.76 4.53
C VAL A 290 -1.25 -28.75 4.08
N LEU A 291 -1.61 -27.89 3.14
CA LEU A 291 -3.00 -27.78 2.66
C LEU A 291 -3.48 -29.05 1.96
N LEU A 292 -2.65 -29.64 1.08
CA LEU A 292 -2.94 -30.93 0.42
C LEU A 292 -3.04 -32.06 1.44
N GLY A 293 -2.17 -32.07 2.47
CA GLY A 293 -2.20 -33.05 3.57
C GLY A 293 -3.50 -32.99 4.37
N HIS A 294 -4.15 -31.82 4.48
CA HIS A 294 -5.47 -31.65 5.09
C HIS A 294 -6.63 -31.86 4.13
N GLY A 295 -6.36 -32.32 2.91
CA GLY A 295 -7.38 -32.73 1.94
C GLY A 295 -7.90 -31.57 1.08
N ALA A 296 -7.10 -30.54 0.83
CA ALA A 296 -7.42 -29.53 -0.18
C ALA A 296 -7.58 -30.16 -1.57
N ASP A 297 -8.60 -29.74 -2.31
CA ASP A 297 -8.83 -30.20 -3.68
C ASP A 297 -7.89 -29.44 -4.64
N VAL A 298 -6.97 -30.16 -5.26
CA VAL A 298 -5.97 -29.63 -6.19
C VAL A 298 -6.59 -29.07 -7.47
N ASN A 299 -7.82 -29.45 -7.80
CA ASN A 299 -8.54 -29.04 -9.02
C ASN A 299 -9.69 -28.09 -8.77
N ALA A 300 -9.92 -27.69 -7.51
CA ALA A 300 -10.99 -26.75 -7.22
C ALA A 300 -10.76 -25.43 -7.95
N ALA A 301 -11.77 -25.00 -8.68
CA ALA A 301 -11.79 -23.70 -9.33
C ALA A 301 -12.44 -22.64 -8.42
N ASP A 302 -11.91 -21.43 -8.45
CA ASP A 302 -12.56 -20.28 -7.84
C ASP A 302 -13.82 -19.88 -8.64
N PRO A 303 -14.60 -18.87 -8.21
CA PRO A 303 -15.74 -18.40 -8.96
C PRO A 303 -15.45 -17.88 -10.37
N LEU A 304 -14.18 -17.66 -10.71
CA LEU A 304 -13.71 -17.23 -12.03
C LEU A 304 -13.24 -18.41 -12.89
N GLY A 305 -13.32 -19.64 -12.39
CA GLY A 305 -12.86 -20.86 -13.07
C GLY A 305 -11.35 -21.11 -12.93
N ARG A 306 -10.63 -20.38 -12.10
CA ARG A 306 -9.18 -20.49 -11.94
C ARG A 306 -8.79 -21.55 -10.93
N THR A 307 -7.86 -22.41 -11.33
CA THR A 307 -7.35 -23.51 -10.49
C THR A 307 -6.03 -23.11 -9.79
N PRO A 308 -5.62 -23.83 -8.72
CA PRO A 308 -4.31 -23.63 -8.11
C PRO A 308 -3.14 -23.70 -9.09
N LEU A 309 -3.22 -24.58 -10.11
CA LEU A 309 -2.20 -24.68 -11.16
C LEU A 309 -2.10 -23.40 -11.99
N MET A 310 -3.22 -22.74 -12.31
CA MET A 310 -3.22 -21.45 -13.01
C MET A 310 -2.57 -20.36 -12.18
N TYR A 311 -2.88 -20.27 -10.88
CA TYR A 311 -2.26 -19.33 -9.96
C TYR A 311 -0.74 -19.56 -9.84
N ALA A 312 -0.29 -20.81 -9.68
CA ALA A 312 1.13 -21.14 -9.65
C ALA A 312 1.85 -20.82 -10.96
N ALA A 313 1.20 -21.09 -12.10
CA ALA A 313 1.75 -20.80 -13.44
C ALA A 313 1.91 -19.28 -13.69
N ARG A 314 1.05 -18.47 -13.07
CA ARG A 314 1.06 -17.02 -13.16
C ARG A 314 1.99 -16.33 -12.14
N SER A 315 2.57 -17.07 -11.22
CA SER A 315 3.45 -16.50 -10.17
C SER A 315 4.70 -15.85 -10.76
N ASP A 316 5.11 -14.69 -10.23
CA ASP A 316 6.41 -14.09 -10.49
C ASP A 316 7.53 -14.69 -9.63
N ALA A 317 7.16 -15.38 -8.54
CA ALA A 317 8.11 -16.15 -7.75
C ALA A 317 8.54 -17.43 -8.48
N PRO A 318 9.71 -18.02 -8.16
CA PRO A 318 10.14 -19.29 -8.74
C PRO A 318 9.18 -20.44 -8.42
N SER A 319 8.14 -20.60 -9.23
CA SER A 319 7.01 -21.50 -8.96
C SER A 319 7.17 -22.92 -9.52
N ALA A 320 8.27 -23.24 -10.17
CA ALA A 320 8.46 -24.55 -10.82
C ALA A 320 8.29 -25.73 -9.86
N ALA A 321 8.76 -25.61 -8.61
CA ALA A 321 8.60 -26.64 -7.59
C ALA A 321 7.14 -26.84 -7.18
N VAL A 322 6.38 -25.75 -7.08
CA VAL A 322 4.95 -25.78 -6.77
C VAL A 322 4.15 -26.37 -7.93
N VAL A 323 4.42 -25.94 -9.16
CA VAL A 323 3.79 -26.51 -10.37
C VAL A 323 4.03 -28.01 -10.44
N LYS A 324 5.27 -28.46 -10.19
CA LYS A 324 5.61 -29.88 -10.13
C LYS A 324 4.77 -30.62 -9.07
N LEU A 325 4.69 -30.05 -7.86
CA LEU A 325 3.93 -30.64 -6.74
C LEU A 325 2.44 -30.76 -7.07
N LEU A 326 1.84 -29.72 -7.63
CA LEU A 326 0.43 -29.75 -8.04
C LEU A 326 0.16 -30.79 -9.12
N LEU A 327 1.05 -30.92 -10.14
CA LEU A 327 0.95 -31.93 -11.18
C LEU A 327 1.10 -33.38 -10.62
N GLU A 328 2.00 -33.60 -9.66
CA GLU A 328 2.17 -34.88 -8.96
C GLU A 328 0.93 -35.27 -8.15
N HIS A 329 0.11 -34.28 -7.71
CA HIS A 329 -1.17 -34.50 -7.03
C HIS A 329 -2.39 -34.50 -7.97
N GLY A 330 -2.16 -34.56 -9.29
CA GLY A 330 -3.22 -34.72 -10.28
C GLY A 330 -3.91 -33.42 -10.71
N ALA A 331 -3.21 -32.30 -10.70
CA ALA A 331 -3.76 -31.04 -11.22
C ALA A 331 -4.12 -31.15 -12.71
N GLU A 332 -5.32 -30.67 -13.06
CA GLU A 332 -5.82 -30.66 -14.44
C GLU A 332 -5.08 -29.61 -15.28
N VAL A 333 -4.24 -30.10 -16.18
CA VAL A 333 -3.32 -29.29 -16.98
C VAL A 333 -4.03 -28.34 -17.96
N ASN A 334 -5.22 -28.76 -18.45
CA ASN A 334 -5.98 -28.06 -19.50
C ASN A 334 -7.27 -27.39 -18.99
N ALA A 335 -7.41 -27.19 -17.68
CA ALA A 335 -8.47 -26.37 -17.13
C ALA A 335 -8.44 -24.96 -17.74
N LYS A 336 -9.60 -24.32 -17.92
CA LYS A 336 -9.74 -23.01 -18.58
C LYS A 336 -10.33 -21.98 -17.64
N ASP A 337 -9.80 -20.78 -17.65
CA ASP A 337 -10.42 -19.59 -17.05
C ASP A 337 -11.78 -19.32 -17.73
N THR A 338 -12.79 -19.06 -16.94
CA THR A 338 -14.16 -18.82 -17.43
C THR A 338 -14.65 -17.40 -17.18
N HIS A 339 -13.77 -16.47 -16.77
CA HIS A 339 -14.15 -15.11 -16.42
C HIS A 339 -14.33 -14.21 -17.66
N PRO A 340 -15.55 -13.77 -17.98
CA PRO A 340 -15.84 -13.08 -19.23
C PRO A 340 -15.35 -11.62 -19.32
N GLN A 341 -14.89 -11.06 -18.21
CA GLN A 341 -14.53 -9.63 -18.13
C GLN A 341 -13.02 -9.34 -18.01
N ALA A 342 -12.20 -10.36 -17.85
CA ALA A 342 -10.77 -10.18 -17.58
C ALA A 342 -9.89 -10.20 -18.86
N GLY A 343 -10.48 -10.49 -20.03
CA GLY A 343 -9.72 -10.61 -21.29
C GLY A 343 -8.89 -11.89 -21.38
N ASP A 344 -8.98 -12.77 -20.38
CA ASP A 344 -8.29 -14.06 -20.26
C ASP A 344 -9.25 -15.27 -20.31
N GLU A 345 -10.49 -15.06 -20.75
CA GLU A 345 -11.46 -16.13 -20.95
C GLU A 345 -10.91 -17.24 -21.88
N GLY A 346 -10.96 -18.46 -21.39
CA GLY A 346 -10.44 -19.63 -22.10
C GLY A 346 -8.95 -19.88 -21.95
N TRP A 347 -8.23 -19.02 -21.22
CA TRP A 347 -6.81 -19.23 -20.95
C TRP A 347 -6.58 -20.45 -20.06
N THR A 348 -5.44 -21.08 -20.27
CA THR A 348 -4.96 -22.22 -19.47
C THR A 348 -3.74 -21.82 -18.63
N ALA A 349 -3.32 -22.69 -17.74
CA ALA A 349 -2.08 -22.48 -17.00
C ALA A 349 -0.87 -22.24 -17.93
N LEU A 350 -0.86 -22.85 -19.11
CA LEU A 350 0.20 -22.66 -20.11
C LEU A 350 0.21 -21.23 -20.67
N ASP A 351 -0.98 -20.66 -20.97
CA ASP A 351 -1.09 -19.29 -21.46
C ASP A 351 -0.61 -18.30 -20.42
N MET A 352 -0.99 -18.50 -19.16
CA MET A 352 -0.56 -17.69 -18.03
C MET A 352 0.95 -17.74 -17.80
N ALA A 353 1.56 -18.93 -17.91
CA ALA A 353 3.01 -19.10 -17.81
C ALA A 353 3.75 -18.40 -18.95
N LYS A 354 3.21 -18.48 -20.19
CA LYS A 354 3.77 -17.80 -21.38
C LYS A 354 3.67 -16.29 -21.26
N GLN A 355 2.53 -15.77 -20.79
CA GLN A 355 2.36 -14.33 -20.54
C GLN A 355 3.40 -13.78 -19.56
N ASN A 356 3.77 -14.59 -18.56
CA ASN A 356 4.74 -14.20 -17.54
C ASN A 356 6.20 -14.49 -17.92
N GLY A 357 6.44 -15.13 -19.06
CA GLY A 357 7.78 -15.50 -19.47
C GLY A 357 8.43 -16.55 -18.55
N ASN A 358 7.64 -17.32 -17.80
CA ASN A 358 8.15 -18.38 -16.92
C ASN A 358 8.46 -19.65 -17.72
N MET A 359 9.58 -19.61 -18.46
CA MET A 359 9.94 -20.68 -19.40
C MET A 359 10.16 -22.05 -18.75
N ALA A 360 10.57 -22.09 -17.48
CA ALA A 360 10.70 -23.35 -16.74
C ALA A 360 9.32 -24.01 -16.51
N VAL A 361 8.33 -23.21 -16.13
CA VAL A 361 6.94 -23.65 -15.97
C VAL A 361 6.31 -24.00 -17.32
N VAL A 362 6.54 -23.18 -18.37
CA VAL A 362 6.10 -23.47 -19.74
C VAL A 362 6.57 -24.86 -20.18
N ALA A 363 7.88 -25.14 -20.09
CA ALA A 363 8.44 -26.44 -20.48
C ALA A 363 7.83 -27.61 -19.68
N MET A 364 7.56 -27.41 -18.39
CA MET A 364 6.97 -28.42 -17.51
C MET A 364 5.50 -28.69 -17.87
N LEU A 365 4.71 -27.67 -18.15
CA LEU A 365 3.31 -27.77 -18.55
C LEU A 365 3.19 -28.44 -19.95
N GLU A 366 4.02 -28.03 -20.91
CA GLU A 366 4.05 -28.65 -22.24
C GLU A 366 4.41 -30.13 -22.17
N LYS A 367 5.37 -30.52 -21.33
CA LYS A 367 5.70 -31.91 -21.06
C LYS A 367 4.53 -32.70 -20.43
N ALA A 368 3.71 -32.03 -19.62
CA ALA A 368 2.49 -32.58 -19.01
C ALA A 368 1.30 -32.64 -19.98
N GLY A 369 1.44 -32.16 -21.23
CA GLY A 369 0.37 -32.17 -22.23
C GLY A 369 -0.53 -30.95 -22.23
N ALA A 370 -0.06 -29.81 -21.69
CA ALA A 370 -0.79 -28.55 -21.71
C ALA A 370 -1.00 -28.05 -23.14
N LYS A 371 -2.20 -27.50 -23.39
CA LYS A 371 -2.58 -26.83 -24.65
C LYS A 371 -2.92 -25.37 -24.37
N SER A 372 -2.56 -24.50 -25.34
CA SER A 372 -2.94 -23.08 -25.27
C SER A 372 -4.45 -22.93 -25.54
N GLY A 373 -5.10 -22.06 -24.77
CA GLY A 373 -6.50 -21.65 -24.98
C GLY A 373 -6.66 -20.53 -26.02
N GLY A 374 -5.55 -19.91 -26.39
CA GLY A 374 -5.49 -18.78 -27.30
C GLY A 374 -5.36 -17.45 -26.55
N MET A 375 -4.42 -16.61 -26.98
CA MET A 375 -4.20 -15.26 -26.46
C MET A 375 -4.62 -14.23 -27.49
N PRO A 376 -5.70 -13.46 -27.28
CA PRO A 376 -6.00 -12.33 -28.16
C PRO A 376 -4.89 -11.28 -28.04
N ARG A 377 -4.47 -10.74 -29.15
CA ARG A 377 -3.43 -9.71 -29.21
C ARG A 377 -4.00 -8.46 -29.88
N GLU A 378 -3.92 -7.33 -29.20
CA GLU A 378 -4.26 -6.05 -29.80
C GLU A 378 -3.20 -5.65 -30.82
N VAL A 379 -3.63 -5.23 -32.03
CA VAL A 379 -2.73 -4.72 -33.07
C VAL A 379 -2.57 -3.22 -32.84
N LEU A 380 -1.38 -2.83 -32.43
CA LEU A 380 -1.03 -1.43 -32.14
C LEU A 380 -0.35 -0.76 -33.32
N THR A 381 -0.58 0.53 -33.46
CA THR A 381 0.07 1.35 -34.47
C THR A 381 0.99 2.37 -33.80
N PRO A 382 2.29 2.08 -33.68
CA PRO A 382 3.25 3.01 -33.11
C PRO A 382 3.33 4.31 -33.89
N ARG A 383 3.62 5.39 -33.19
CA ARG A 383 3.81 6.72 -33.78
C ARG A 383 5.30 7.04 -33.87
N LEU A 384 5.81 7.29 -35.05
CA LEU A 384 7.16 7.84 -35.22
C LEU A 384 7.16 9.32 -34.84
N LYS A 385 7.56 9.65 -33.61
CA LYS A 385 7.88 11.02 -33.17
C LYS A 385 9.36 11.11 -32.76
N ASN A 386 10.02 12.15 -33.28
CA ASN A 386 11.43 12.39 -33.04
C ASN A 386 11.71 13.46 -31.99
N GLU A 387 10.69 14.06 -31.36
CA GLU A 387 10.87 15.18 -30.43
C GLU A 387 10.37 14.87 -29.04
N ILE A 388 11.30 14.82 -28.08
CA ILE A 388 11.04 14.51 -26.67
C ILE A 388 9.96 15.42 -26.09
N ARG A 389 10.05 16.75 -26.30
CA ARG A 389 9.10 17.70 -25.72
C ARG A 389 7.67 17.49 -26.25
N ALA A 390 7.52 17.23 -27.54
CA ALA A 390 6.22 16.96 -28.16
C ALA A 390 5.61 15.65 -27.62
N SER A 391 6.43 14.60 -27.47
CA SER A 391 6.02 13.33 -26.88
C SER A 391 5.44 13.50 -25.48
N ILE A 392 6.10 14.28 -24.63
CA ILE A 392 5.65 14.56 -23.26
C ILE A 392 4.38 15.42 -23.27
N GLN A 393 4.30 16.44 -24.13
CA GLN A 393 3.13 17.33 -24.21
C GLN A 393 1.85 16.59 -24.61
N ASP A 394 1.94 15.52 -25.38
CA ASP A 394 0.79 14.69 -25.73
C ASP A 394 0.38 13.78 -24.55
N SER A 395 1.33 13.31 -23.74
CA SER A 395 1.08 12.37 -22.64
C SER A 395 0.47 13.03 -21.39
N ILE A 396 0.94 14.22 -21.00
CA ILE A 396 0.53 14.88 -19.75
C ILE A 396 -0.98 15.08 -19.63
N PRO A 397 -1.72 15.59 -20.68
CA PRO A 397 -3.16 15.74 -20.58
C PRO A 397 -3.92 14.43 -20.41
N LEU A 398 -3.42 13.33 -21.00
CA LEU A 398 -4.01 12.00 -20.84
C LEU A 398 -3.89 11.53 -19.39
N LEU A 399 -2.69 11.65 -18.83
CA LEU A 399 -2.40 11.26 -17.46
C LEU A 399 -3.25 12.06 -16.45
N GLN A 400 -3.28 13.39 -16.59
CA GLN A 400 -4.05 14.24 -15.67
C GLN A 400 -5.56 13.99 -15.78
N ARG A 401 -6.09 13.74 -16.97
CA ARG A 401 -7.51 13.41 -17.16
C ARG A 401 -7.86 12.07 -16.54
N ALA A 402 -7.03 11.04 -16.76
CA ALA A 402 -7.27 9.71 -16.20
C ALA A 402 -7.19 9.73 -14.67
N ASP A 403 -6.23 10.45 -14.11
CA ASP A 403 -6.06 10.68 -12.67
C ASP A 403 -7.32 11.33 -12.06
N PHE A 404 -7.78 12.44 -12.61
CA PHE A 404 -8.99 13.13 -12.17
C PHE A 404 -10.24 12.21 -12.21
N ASN A 405 -10.41 11.48 -13.31
CA ASN A 405 -11.54 10.55 -13.47
C ASN A 405 -11.44 9.37 -12.50
N PHE A 406 -10.23 8.89 -12.21
CA PHE A 406 -10.04 7.77 -11.30
C PHE A 406 -10.57 8.11 -9.91
N VAL A 407 -10.18 9.23 -9.34
CA VAL A 407 -10.65 9.69 -8.02
C VAL A 407 -12.15 9.93 -8.04
N SER A 408 -12.68 10.63 -9.05
CA SER A 408 -14.09 10.99 -9.12
C SER A 408 -15.02 9.78 -9.28
N LYS A 409 -14.60 8.75 -10.02
CA LYS A 409 -15.41 7.55 -10.29
C LYS A 409 -15.24 6.47 -9.22
N SER A 410 -14.04 6.28 -8.68
CA SER A 410 -13.79 5.22 -7.70
C SER A 410 -13.99 5.65 -6.26
N GLY A 411 -13.98 6.95 -5.98
CA GLY A 411 -13.94 7.49 -4.62
C GLY A 411 -12.70 7.08 -3.83
N CYS A 412 -11.71 6.52 -4.50
CA CYS A 412 -10.46 6.04 -3.93
C CYS A 412 -9.29 6.88 -4.46
N VAL A 413 -8.41 7.28 -3.59
CA VAL A 413 -7.12 7.86 -3.98
C VAL A 413 -6.22 6.71 -4.40
N SER A 414 -5.86 6.67 -5.68
CA SER A 414 -5.08 5.57 -6.23
C SER A 414 -3.60 5.73 -5.92
N CYS A 415 -2.98 4.66 -5.46
CA CYS A 415 -1.55 4.65 -5.16
C CYS A 415 -0.65 4.85 -6.38
N HIS A 416 -1.07 4.45 -7.57
CA HIS A 416 -0.24 4.53 -8.77
C HIS A 416 -0.75 5.52 -9.81
N ASN A 417 -2.05 5.69 -9.99
CA ASN A 417 -2.57 6.68 -10.94
C ASN A 417 -2.31 8.10 -10.43
N ASP A 418 -2.71 8.42 -9.20
CA ASP A 418 -2.52 9.75 -8.63
C ASP A 418 -1.06 10.06 -8.34
N SER A 419 -0.38 9.18 -7.60
CA SER A 419 0.95 9.47 -7.08
C SER A 419 2.02 9.49 -8.17
N LEU A 420 1.98 8.54 -9.13
CA LEU A 420 2.90 8.59 -10.28
C LEU A 420 2.60 9.80 -11.18
N THR A 421 1.32 10.13 -11.38
CA THR A 421 0.92 11.32 -12.14
C THR A 421 1.37 12.59 -11.44
N ALA A 422 1.20 12.70 -10.10
CA ALA A 422 1.71 13.83 -9.32
C ALA A 422 3.24 14.00 -9.47
N MET A 423 4.00 12.89 -9.39
CA MET A 423 5.44 12.90 -9.59
C MET A 423 5.82 13.35 -11.02
N THR A 424 5.12 12.84 -12.04
CA THR A 424 5.34 13.18 -13.44
C THR A 424 5.02 14.65 -13.71
N VAL A 425 3.89 15.15 -13.21
CA VAL A 425 3.43 16.54 -13.33
C VAL A 425 4.41 17.50 -12.64
N ALA A 426 4.82 17.19 -11.41
CA ALA A 426 5.80 18.00 -10.69
C ALA A 426 7.14 18.10 -11.44
N LEU A 427 7.62 16.96 -11.98
CA LEU A 427 8.84 16.93 -12.77
C LEU A 427 8.68 17.72 -14.08
N ALA A 428 7.56 17.59 -14.79
CA ALA A 428 7.23 18.34 -16.00
C ALA A 428 7.21 19.85 -15.73
N ARG A 429 6.55 20.27 -14.64
CA ARG A 429 6.50 21.66 -14.17
C ARG A 429 7.92 22.21 -13.93
N SER A 430 8.80 21.44 -13.30
CA SER A 430 10.19 21.84 -13.02
C SER A 430 11.00 22.12 -14.29
N LYS A 431 10.63 21.49 -15.41
CA LYS A 431 11.25 21.65 -16.74
C LYS A 431 10.51 22.67 -17.63
N GLY A 432 9.50 23.35 -17.08
CA GLY A 432 8.71 24.35 -17.82
C GLY A 432 7.84 23.72 -18.93
N ILE A 433 7.44 22.49 -18.76
CA ILE A 433 6.41 21.82 -19.57
C ILE A 433 5.05 22.21 -18.99
N GLN A 434 4.10 22.47 -19.89
CA GLN A 434 2.77 22.93 -19.49
C GLN A 434 1.98 21.79 -18.85
N VAL A 435 1.36 22.06 -17.70
CA VAL A 435 0.50 21.14 -16.94
C VAL A 435 -0.81 21.84 -16.58
N ASN A 436 -1.87 21.08 -16.33
CA ASN A 436 -3.12 21.63 -15.82
C ASN A 436 -3.04 21.76 -14.28
N GLU A 437 -2.78 22.98 -13.82
CA GLU A 437 -2.60 23.27 -12.39
C GLU A 437 -3.88 23.12 -11.59
N GLN A 438 -5.05 23.31 -12.20
CA GLN A 438 -6.32 23.10 -11.52
C GLN A 438 -6.54 21.61 -11.18
N ILE A 439 -6.25 20.72 -12.12
CA ILE A 439 -6.30 19.28 -11.86
C ILE A 439 -5.28 18.91 -10.79
N ALA A 440 -4.01 19.33 -10.95
CA ALA A 440 -2.94 19.01 -9.99
C ALA A 440 -3.30 19.48 -8.56
N SER A 441 -3.79 20.70 -8.39
CA SER A 441 -4.20 21.20 -7.08
C SER A 441 -5.41 20.47 -6.50
N THR A 442 -6.38 20.07 -7.34
CA THR A 442 -7.54 19.30 -6.91
C THR A 442 -7.12 17.92 -6.40
N GLN A 443 -6.22 17.24 -7.11
CA GLN A 443 -5.71 15.93 -6.73
C GLN A 443 -4.85 16.00 -5.45
N LEU A 444 -3.96 16.99 -5.35
CA LEU A 444 -3.19 17.23 -4.13
C LEU A 444 -4.12 17.40 -2.91
N LYS A 445 -5.18 18.21 -3.05
CA LYS A 445 -6.16 18.42 -1.99
C LYS A 445 -6.89 17.13 -1.64
N ALA A 446 -7.35 16.36 -2.62
CA ALA A 446 -8.04 15.10 -2.41
C ALA A 446 -7.17 14.09 -1.64
N ASN A 447 -5.88 13.95 -2.03
CA ASN A 447 -4.92 13.08 -1.36
C ASN A 447 -4.65 13.52 0.10
N ALA A 448 -4.48 14.83 0.32
CA ALA A 448 -4.23 15.37 1.66
C ALA A 448 -5.45 15.20 2.59
N GLU A 449 -6.66 15.47 2.10
CA GLU A 449 -7.90 15.25 2.85
C GLU A 449 -8.15 13.77 3.16
N ALA A 450 -7.84 12.90 2.21
CA ALA A 450 -7.92 11.46 2.40
C ALA A 450 -6.99 11.00 3.52
N LEU A 451 -5.74 11.44 3.51
CA LEU A 451 -4.76 11.11 4.55
C LEU A 451 -5.19 11.68 5.92
N GLN A 452 -5.72 12.90 5.96
CA GLN A 452 -6.24 13.50 7.19
C GLN A 452 -7.38 12.65 7.79
N LYS A 453 -8.31 12.19 6.97
CA LYS A 453 -9.43 11.34 7.42
C LYS A 453 -8.99 9.96 7.91
N LEU A 454 -7.81 9.50 7.52
CA LEU A 454 -7.23 8.23 7.95
C LEU A 454 -6.41 8.33 9.25
N ARG A 455 -6.04 9.52 9.70
CA ARG A 455 -5.04 9.72 10.76
C ARG A 455 -5.26 8.86 12.01
N ASP A 456 -6.46 8.90 12.61
CA ASP A 456 -6.77 8.11 13.80
C ASP A 456 -6.70 6.60 13.55
N ARG A 457 -7.10 6.16 12.37
CA ARG A 457 -7.04 4.74 11.99
C ARG A 457 -5.59 4.27 11.82
N LEU A 458 -4.74 5.12 11.24
CA LEU A 458 -3.30 4.83 11.09
C LEU A 458 -2.63 4.65 12.45
N HIS A 459 -2.96 5.48 13.44
CA HIS A 459 -2.48 5.28 14.82
C HIS A 459 -2.98 4.00 15.51
N GLN A 460 -4.00 3.35 14.96
CA GLN A 460 -4.56 2.10 15.44
C GLN A 460 -4.15 0.90 14.57
N GLY A 461 -3.23 1.07 13.65
CA GLY A 461 -2.80 0.04 12.71
C GLY A 461 -3.86 -0.34 11.68
N LEU A 462 -4.79 0.56 11.36
CA LEU A 462 -5.86 0.35 10.39
C LEU A 462 -5.80 1.38 9.28
N MET A 463 -5.83 0.94 8.04
CA MET A 463 -5.98 1.83 6.90
C MET A 463 -7.38 1.77 6.29
N VAL A 464 -7.79 0.63 5.77
CA VAL A 464 -9.10 0.45 5.13
C VAL A 464 -9.64 -0.96 5.42
N PRO A 465 -10.91 -1.14 5.80
CA PRO A 465 -11.46 -2.45 6.15
C PRO A 465 -11.43 -3.51 5.04
N VAL A 466 -11.37 -3.10 3.78
CA VAL A 466 -11.36 -4.01 2.61
C VAL A 466 -9.98 -4.11 1.97
N ILE A 467 -9.06 -3.18 2.29
CA ILE A 467 -7.74 -3.06 1.66
C ILE A 467 -6.64 -2.92 2.73
N ASP A 468 -6.86 -3.43 3.92
CA ASP A 468 -5.90 -3.36 5.04
C ASP A 468 -4.52 -3.95 4.68
N ASN A 469 -4.52 -4.84 3.69
CA ASN A 469 -3.35 -5.53 3.20
C ASN A 469 -2.48 -4.71 2.22
N PHE A 470 -2.90 -3.49 1.83
CA PHE A 470 -2.19 -2.63 0.87
C PHE A 470 -1.60 -1.37 1.50
N SER A 471 -1.68 -1.25 2.82
CA SER A 471 -1.43 0.01 3.52
C SER A 471 -0.06 0.62 3.20
N GLU A 472 1.00 -0.17 3.25
CA GLU A 472 2.37 0.34 3.08
C GLU A 472 2.65 0.77 1.63
N SER A 473 2.17 0.02 0.64
CA SER A 473 2.37 0.38 -0.77
C SER A 473 1.60 1.65 -1.13
N ILE A 474 0.35 1.76 -0.67
CA ILE A 474 -0.49 2.94 -0.89
C ILE A 474 0.11 4.15 -0.18
N LEU A 475 0.45 4.02 1.10
CA LEU A 475 1.04 5.11 1.88
C LEU A 475 2.40 5.54 1.31
N GLY A 476 3.22 4.58 0.88
CA GLY A 476 4.51 4.87 0.25
C GLY A 476 4.36 5.73 -1.00
N TYR A 477 3.51 5.33 -1.93
CA TYR A 477 3.22 6.13 -3.13
C TYR A 477 2.56 7.46 -2.80
N MET A 478 1.56 7.48 -1.92
CA MET A 478 0.85 8.71 -1.52
C MET A 478 1.82 9.76 -0.96
N LEU A 479 2.69 9.36 -0.04
CA LEU A 479 3.68 10.28 0.54
C LEU A 479 4.71 10.76 -0.50
N MET A 480 5.13 9.91 -1.43
CA MET A 480 6.00 10.33 -2.53
C MET A 480 5.30 11.34 -3.46
N GLY A 481 4.03 11.10 -3.82
CA GLY A 481 3.23 12.02 -4.64
C GLY A 481 2.98 13.36 -3.94
N LEU A 482 2.59 13.33 -2.67
CA LEU A 482 2.40 14.52 -1.84
C LEU A 482 3.70 15.36 -1.77
N ASN A 483 4.85 14.70 -1.56
CA ASN A 483 6.14 15.38 -1.53
C ASN A 483 6.49 16.01 -2.88
N ALA A 484 6.22 15.33 -3.99
CA ALA A 484 6.49 15.84 -5.33
C ALA A 484 5.72 17.15 -5.59
N GLU A 485 4.48 17.25 -5.13
CA GLU A 485 3.65 18.47 -5.19
C GLU A 485 3.96 19.49 -4.07
N GLY A 486 4.97 19.24 -3.24
CA GLY A 486 5.46 20.16 -2.21
C GLY A 486 4.60 20.23 -0.95
N TYR A 487 3.78 19.21 -0.68
CA TYR A 487 2.99 19.12 0.55
C TYR A 487 3.90 19.08 1.78
N LYS A 488 3.58 19.92 2.76
CA LYS A 488 4.41 20.04 3.96
C LYS A 488 4.06 18.99 5.01
N PRO A 489 5.05 18.47 5.74
CA PRO A 489 4.80 17.53 6.82
C PRO A 489 3.83 18.07 7.87
N ASP A 490 2.86 17.27 8.26
CA ASP A 490 1.85 17.55 9.28
C ASP A 490 1.55 16.30 10.14
N LEU A 491 0.55 16.38 11.02
CA LEU A 491 0.16 15.25 11.87
C LEU A 491 -0.35 14.04 11.07
N SER A 492 -0.90 14.25 9.87
CA SER A 492 -1.43 13.17 9.05
C SER A 492 -0.29 12.42 8.34
N THR A 493 0.70 13.15 7.83
CA THR A 493 1.92 12.55 7.28
C THR A 493 2.75 11.84 8.36
N ASP A 494 2.76 12.38 9.59
CA ASP A 494 3.42 11.75 10.73
C ASP A 494 2.74 10.42 11.08
N ALA A 495 1.40 10.38 11.11
CA ALA A 495 0.64 9.14 11.35
C ALA A 495 0.92 8.09 10.27
N ALA A 496 0.97 8.49 9.00
CA ALA A 496 1.34 7.58 7.90
C ALA A 496 2.77 7.05 8.03
N ALA A 497 3.73 7.91 8.38
CA ALA A 497 5.10 7.51 8.61
C ALA A 497 5.23 6.56 9.82
N MET A 498 4.47 6.79 10.88
CA MET A 498 4.42 5.90 12.06
C MET A 498 3.82 4.54 11.71
N GLU A 499 2.74 4.51 10.94
CA GLU A 499 2.14 3.24 10.48
C GLU A 499 3.11 2.46 9.59
N ILE A 500 3.75 3.10 8.63
CA ILE A 500 4.80 2.46 7.81
C ILE A 500 5.91 1.91 8.72
N LEU A 501 6.42 2.70 9.66
CA LEU A 501 7.47 2.27 10.59
C LEU A 501 7.06 1.04 11.41
N SER A 502 5.81 1.00 11.88
CA SER A 502 5.29 -0.06 12.73
C SER A 502 5.23 -1.44 12.05
N ARG A 503 5.27 -1.47 10.72
CA ARG A 503 5.18 -2.68 9.89
C ARG A 503 6.53 -3.22 9.45
N GLN A 504 7.64 -2.52 9.76
CA GLN A 504 8.97 -3.00 9.37
C GLN A 504 9.28 -4.33 10.04
N GLN A 505 9.69 -5.30 9.25
CA GLN A 505 10.13 -6.60 9.75
C GLN A 505 11.48 -6.46 10.51
N PRO A 506 11.79 -7.38 11.43
CA PRO A 506 13.05 -7.34 12.18
C PRO A 506 14.31 -7.31 11.32
N ASP A 507 14.28 -7.92 10.13
CA ASP A 507 15.40 -7.94 9.17
C ASP A 507 15.54 -6.65 8.34
N GLY A 508 14.56 -5.73 8.46
CA GLY A 508 14.59 -4.41 7.84
C GLY A 508 13.71 -4.25 6.61
N GLN A 509 13.17 -5.33 6.05
CA GLN A 509 12.23 -5.25 4.94
C GLN A 509 10.84 -4.80 5.38
N TRP A 510 10.03 -4.42 4.40
CA TRP A 510 8.57 -4.44 4.50
C TRP A 510 8.06 -5.59 3.65
N TYR A 511 7.18 -6.37 4.25
CA TYR A 511 6.65 -7.57 3.65
C TYR A 511 5.18 -7.38 3.30
N TYR A 512 4.77 -7.89 2.14
CA TYR A 512 3.37 -7.83 1.73
C TYR A 512 2.76 -9.20 1.52
N GLN A 513 1.44 -9.22 1.64
CA GLN A 513 0.63 -10.41 1.83
C GLN A 513 0.05 -11.04 0.54
N LYS A 514 0.19 -10.42 -0.63
CA LYS A 514 -0.38 -10.97 -1.88
C LYS A 514 0.55 -10.77 -3.07
N ALA A 515 1.27 -11.80 -3.45
CA ALA A 515 2.13 -11.80 -4.63
C ALA A 515 1.36 -11.84 -5.97
N ASP A 516 0.02 -11.81 -5.95
CA ASP A 516 -0.83 -11.81 -7.14
C ASP A 516 -0.95 -10.45 -7.81
N GLN A 517 -0.44 -9.42 -7.17
CA GLN A 517 -0.53 -8.06 -7.70
C GLN A 517 0.77 -7.65 -8.35
N ARG A 518 0.63 -7.33 -9.60
CA ARG A 518 1.71 -6.96 -10.49
C ARG A 518 1.87 -5.47 -10.61
N PRO A 519 2.94 -5.00 -11.24
CA PRO A 519 3.02 -3.61 -11.61
C PRO A 519 1.68 -3.07 -12.15
N PRO A 520 1.27 -1.87 -11.76
CA PRO A 520 2.01 -0.85 -10.99
C PRO A 520 1.86 -0.93 -9.47
N LEU A 521 0.98 -1.78 -8.95
CA LEU A 521 0.77 -1.89 -7.50
C LEU A 521 1.99 -2.46 -6.78
N CYS A 522 2.76 -3.30 -7.47
CA CYS A 522 4.07 -3.80 -7.06
C CYS A 522 4.13 -4.18 -5.60
N LEU A 523 3.69 -5.36 -5.34
CA LEU A 523 3.70 -5.93 -4.00
C LEU A 523 4.91 -6.84 -3.78
N ASP A 524 5.94 -6.67 -4.61
CA ASP A 524 7.24 -7.26 -4.37
C ASP A 524 7.90 -6.65 -3.12
N HIS A 525 8.66 -7.45 -2.42
CA HIS A 525 9.31 -7.04 -1.18
C HIS A 525 10.29 -5.87 -1.39
N ILE A 526 10.98 -5.85 -2.53
CA ILE A 526 11.95 -4.81 -2.85
C ILE A 526 11.24 -3.49 -3.07
N GLY A 527 10.23 -3.46 -3.95
CA GLY A 527 9.51 -2.24 -4.25
C GLY A 527 8.77 -1.69 -3.03
N LEU A 528 8.19 -2.57 -2.21
CA LEU A 528 7.55 -2.17 -0.97
C LEU A 528 8.55 -1.58 0.03
N THR A 529 9.70 -2.24 0.23
CA THR A 529 10.76 -1.77 1.11
C THR A 529 11.30 -0.42 0.65
N VAL A 530 11.51 -0.24 -0.65
CA VAL A 530 12.02 1.02 -1.21
C VAL A 530 11.01 2.16 -1.05
N LYS A 531 9.73 1.93 -1.37
CA LYS A 531 8.67 2.95 -1.21
C LYS A 531 8.49 3.35 0.24
N SER A 532 8.45 2.37 1.16
CA SER A 532 8.35 2.59 2.61
C SER A 532 9.56 3.36 3.13
N MET A 533 10.77 2.91 2.81
CA MET A 533 12.00 3.60 3.17
C MET A 533 12.01 5.06 2.66
N ARG A 534 11.61 5.27 1.39
CA ARG A 534 11.56 6.61 0.81
C ARG A 534 10.54 7.50 1.49
N ALA A 535 9.35 6.99 1.79
CA ALA A 535 8.33 7.71 2.56
C ALA A 535 8.84 8.18 3.93
N LEU A 536 9.56 7.30 4.64
CA LEU A 536 10.19 7.66 5.92
C LEU A 536 11.28 8.73 5.77
N GLN A 537 12.07 8.70 4.68
CA GLN A 537 13.06 9.75 4.39
C GLN A 537 12.40 11.12 4.18
N LEU A 538 11.22 11.15 3.57
CA LEU A 538 10.52 12.38 3.21
C LEU A 538 9.72 12.99 4.36
N TYR A 539 9.15 12.14 5.23
CA TYR A 539 8.16 12.57 6.22
C TYR A 539 8.43 12.09 7.66
N ALA A 540 9.67 11.66 7.97
CA ALA A 540 10.01 11.34 9.36
C ALA A 540 9.78 12.55 10.28
N PRO A 541 8.98 12.42 11.36
CA PRO A 541 8.81 13.49 12.32
C PRO A 541 10.14 13.94 12.94
N PRO A 542 10.43 15.26 12.99
CA PRO A 542 11.70 15.75 13.54
C PRO A 542 12.00 15.28 14.96
N ALA A 543 10.96 15.15 15.80
CA ALA A 543 11.08 14.71 17.18
C ALA A 543 11.67 13.29 17.33
N ASN A 544 11.47 12.42 16.32
CA ASN A 544 11.85 11.02 16.33
C ASN A 544 12.87 10.65 15.24
N ALA A 545 13.54 11.62 14.65
CA ALA A 545 14.43 11.44 13.49
C ALA A 545 15.42 10.27 13.63
N ALA A 546 15.93 10.00 14.84
CA ALA A 546 16.88 8.90 15.10
C ALA A 546 16.25 7.51 14.89
N VAL A 547 14.99 7.32 15.32
CA VAL A 547 14.26 6.05 15.18
C VAL A 547 14.01 5.75 13.71
N TYR A 548 13.56 6.76 12.95
CA TYR A 548 13.32 6.63 11.51
C TYR A 548 14.61 6.37 10.74
N ARG A 549 15.71 7.05 11.10
CA ARG A 549 17.02 6.80 10.52
C ARG A 549 17.46 5.35 10.70
N ALA A 550 17.33 4.81 11.90
CA ALA A 550 17.66 3.42 12.19
C ALA A 550 16.81 2.44 11.35
N ALA A 551 15.54 2.75 11.11
CA ALA A 551 14.67 1.95 10.24
C ALA A 551 15.12 2.02 8.76
N ILE A 552 15.46 3.22 8.29
CA ILE A 552 15.99 3.45 6.94
C ILE A 552 17.32 2.69 6.74
N ASP A 553 18.20 2.72 7.74
CA ASP A 553 19.49 2.03 7.68
C ASP A 553 19.32 0.50 7.63
N ARG A 554 18.36 -0.06 8.39
CA ARG A 554 18.03 -1.50 8.31
C ARG A 554 17.47 -1.87 6.93
N ALA A 555 16.59 -1.05 6.37
CA ALA A 555 16.05 -1.26 5.04
C ALA A 555 17.16 -1.24 3.96
N ALA A 556 18.06 -0.28 4.04
CA ALA A 556 19.19 -0.17 3.13
C ALA A 556 20.12 -1.39 3.23
N ALA A 557 20.38 -1.89 4.44
CA ALA A 557 21.17 -3.09 4.67
C ALA A 557 20.50 -4.34 4.06
N TRP A 558 19.20 -4.49 4.23
CA TRP A 558 18.43 -5.57 3.60
C TRP A 558 18.48 -5.49 2.07
N LEU A 559 18.22 -4.30 1.48
CA LEU A 559 18.28 -4.06 0.04
C LEU A 559 19.67 -4.36 -0.56
N ALA A 560 20.75 -4.18 0.21
CA ALA A 560 22.10 -4.47 -0.26
C ALA A 560 22.31 -5.96 -0.60
N THR A 561 21.56 -6.87 0.04
CA THR A 561 21.71 -8.32 -0.13
C THR A 561 20.50 -8.99 -0.76
N ALA A 562 19.37 -8.29 -0.88
CA ALA A 562 18.13 -8.83 -1.44
C ALA A 562 18.32 -9.29 -2.90
N PRO A 563 17.87 -10.51 -3.27
CA PRO A 563 17.93 -10.98 -4.65
C PRO A 563 16.87 -10.27 -5.51
N SER A 564 17.20 -9.99 -6.77
CA SER A 564 16.25 -9.43 -7.75
C SER A 564 15.85 -10.50 -8.75
N TYR A 565 14.56 -10.81 -8.86
CA TYR A 565 14.05 -11.87 -9.73
C TYR A 565 13.61 -11.35 -11.10
N ASN A 566 13.16 -10.11 -11.18
CA ASN A 566 12.64 -9.47 -12.38
C ASN A 566 13.18 -8.04 -12.54
N ASN A 567 12.77 -7.35 -13.59
CA ASN A 567 13.25 -5.98 -13.84
C ASN A 567 12.63 -4.94 -12.92
N GLU A 568 11.43 -5.21 -12.40
CA GLU A 568 10.77 -4.42 -11.37
C GLU A 568 11.63 -4.34 -10.10
N ASP A 569 12.06 -5.51 -9.61
CA ASP A 569 12.98 -5.63 -8.46
C ASP A 569 14.29 -4.89 -8.69
N ARG A 570 14.93 -5.10 -9.87
CA ARG A 570 16.21 -4.45 -10.22
C ARG A 570 16.09 -2.94 -10.21
N SER A 571 15.03 -2.41 -10.82
CA SER A 571 14.80 -0.97 -10.90
C SER A 571 14.57 -0.34 -9.53
N TRP A 572 13.70 -0.93 -8.70
CA TRP A 572 13.49 -0.45 -7.34
C TRP A 572 14.73 -0.58 -6.47
N ARG A 573 15.46 -1.70 -6.56
CA ARG A 573 16.69 -1.89 -5.79
C ARG A 573 17.75 -0.83 -6.11
N VAL A 574 17.93 -0.49 -7.38
CA VAL A 574 18.81 0.60 -7.82
C VAL A 574 18.37 1.93 -7.22
N ALA A 575 17.09 2.29 -7.36
CA ALA A 575 16.57 3.55 -6.83
C ALA A 575 16.68 3.61 -5.29
N GLY A 576 16.32 2.52 -4.60
CA GLY A 576 16.36 2.44 -3.14
C GLY A 576 17.77 2.59 -2.58
N LEU A 577 18.73 1.86 -3.12
CA LEU A 577 20.15 1.98 -2.71
C LEU A 577 20.73 3.36 -3.01
N ALA A 578 20.32 3.98 -4.13
CA ALA A 578 20.73 5.34 -4.47
C ALA A 578 20.16 6.37 -3.47
N TRP A 579 18.89 6.28 -3.11
CA TRP A 579 18.25 7.16 -2.11
C TRP A 579 18.81 6.94 -0.69
N ALA A 580 19.16 5.71 -0.34
CA ALA A 580 19.79 5.41 0.94
C ALA A 580 21.17 6.08 1.06
N GLY A 581 21.92 6.19 -0.04
CA GLY A 581 23.23 6.83 -0.10
C GLY A 581 24.34 6.06 0.62
N SER A 582 24.01 4.99 1.32
CA SER A 582 24.88 3.99 1.93
C SER A 582 25.12 2.82 0.94
N HIS A 583 25.93 1.82 1.32
CA HIS A 583 26.11 0.59 0.53
C HIS A 583 26.51 0.81 -0.96
N LYS A 584 27.47 1.69 -1.22
CA LYS A 584 27.89 2.09 -2.57
C LYS A 584 28.31 0.91 -3.47
N GLU A 585 28.85 -0.15 -2.90
CA GLU A 585 29.25 -1.35 -3.66
C GLU A 585 28.01 -2.14 -4.12
N ALA A 586 27.03 -2.32 -3.24
CA ALA A 586 25.77 -2.96 -3.59
C ALA A 586 25.02 -2.15 -4.68
N LEU A 587 25.03 -0.80 -4.60
CA LEU A 587 24.48 0.05 -5.64
C LEU A 587 25.19 -0.18 -7.00
N ARG A 588 26.53 -0.22 -7.02
CA ARG A 588 27.27 -0.52 -8.26
C ARG A 588 26.90 -1.89 -8.83
N GLY A 589 26.75 -2.91 -7.96
CA GLY A 589 26.31 -4.24 -8.36
C GLY A 589 24.91 -4.22 -8.96
N ALA A 590 23.94 -3.58 -8.30
CA ALA A 590 22.56 -3.46 -8.76
C ALA A 590 22.46 -2.69 -10.10
N VAL A 591 23.20 -1.61 -10.26
CA VAL A 591 23.28 -0.88 -11.53
C VAL A 591 23.83 -1.78 -12.63
N LYS A 592 24.88 -2.55 -12.38
CA LYS A 592 25.45 -3.50 -13.35
C LYS A 592 24.42 -4.57 -13.76
N GLU A 593 23.66 -5.10 -12.82
CA GLU A 593 22.58 -6.06 -13.09
C GLU A 593 21.49 -5.46 -13.97
N LEU A 594 21.07 -4.22 -13.69
CA LEU A 594 20.05 -3.53 -14.47
C LEU A 594 20.54 -3.21 -15.89
N LEU A 595 21.80 -2.79 -16.03
CA LEU A 595 22.42 -2.55 -17.33
C LEU A 595 22.55 -3.82 -18.18
N ALA A 596 22.88 -4.95 -17.55
CA ALA A 596 22.99 -6.25 -18.23
C ALA A 596 21.62 -6.75 -18.77
N ALA A 597 20.51 -6.24 -18.24
CA ALA A 597 19.16 -6.56 -18.69
C ALA A 597 18.68 -5.71 -19.88
N GLN A 598 19.42 -4.67 -20.29
CA GLN A 598 19.09 -3.90 -21.50
C GLN A 598 19.22 -4.75 -22.75
N LYS A 599 18.15 -4.78 -23.56
CA LYS A 599 18.15 -5.47 -24.84
C LYS A 599 18.96 -4.69 -25.91
N PRO A 600 19.34 -5.36 -27.03
CA PRO A 600 20.12 -4.69 -28.10
C PRO A 600 19.42 -3.47 -28.71
N ASP A 601 18.07 -3.44 -28.73
CA ASP A 601 17.28 -2.32 -29.21
C ASP A 601 17.19 -1.13 -28.24
N GLY A 602 17.76 -1.29 -27.04
CA GLY A 602 17.79 -0.27 -25.99
C GLY A 602 16.67 -0.39 -24.96
N SER A 603 15.75 -1.32 -25.11
CA SER A 603 14.60 -1.51 -24.22
C SER A 603 14.90 -2.43 -23.04
N TRP A 604 13.94 -2.50 -22.12
CA TRP A 604 13.87 -3.52 -21.06
C TRP A 604 12.52 -4.24 -21.09
N SER A 605 12.54 -5.49 -20.68
CA SER A 605 11.34 -6.29 -20.38
C SER A 605 11.37 -6.75 -18.92
N ASP A 606 10.21 -7.08 -18.35
CA ASP A 606 10.14 -7.51 -16.94
C ASP A 606 10.92 -8.79 -16.67
N THR A 607 10.87 -9.75 -17.59
CA THR A 607 11.73 -10.93 -17.61
C THR A 607 12.38 -11.08 -18.99
N PRO A 608 13.51 -11.81 -19.11
CA PRO A 608 14.20 -11.95 -20.41
C PRO A 608 13.34 -12.56 -21.51
N ALA A 609 12.36 -13.40 -21.17
CA ALA A 609 11.49 -14.08 -22.13
C ALA A 609 10.27 -13.25 -22.56
N MET A 610 10.03 -12.10 -21.92
CA MET A 610 8.92 -11.23 -22.24
C MET A 610 9.27 -10.21 -23.33
N GLU A 611 8.23 -9.64 -23.94
CA GLU A 611 8.35 -8.46 -24.76
C GLU A 611 8.74 -7.24 -23.92
N SER A 612 9.40 -6.30 -24.55
CA SER A 612 9.75 -5.02 -23.92
C SER A 612 8.50 -4.17 -23.74
N THR A 613 8.48 -3.38 -22.69
CA THR A 613 7.39 -2.45 -22.40
C THR A 613 7.92 -1.07 -22.04
N ALA A 614 7.11 -0.05 -22.27
CA ALA A 614 7.41 1.29 -21.83
C ALA A 614 7.47 1.40 -20.29
N TYR A 615 6.73 0.55 -19.59
CA TYR A 615 6.80 0.45 -18.14
C TYR A 615 8.20 0.02 -17.67
N ALA A 616 8.68 -1.11 -18.17
CA ALA A 616 9.99 -1.65 -17.78
C ALA A 616 11.13 -0.73 -18.25
N THR A 617 11.04 -0.22 -19.49
CA THR A 617 12.07 0.66 -20.08
C THR A 617 12.12 2.00 -19.37
N GLY A 618 10.99 2.69 -19.24
CA GLY A 618 10.90 3.99 -18.59
C GLY A 618 11.37 3.94 -17.13
N LYS A 619 10.93 2.94 -16.38
CA LYS A 619 11.30 2.74 -14.98
C LYS A 619 12.79 2.45 -14.82
N SER A 620 13.38 1.63 -15.68
CA SER A 620 14.82 1.35 -15.66
C SER A 620 15.64 2.63 -15.89
N LEU A 621 15.24 3.46 -16.86
CA LEU A 621 15.91 4.74 -17.13
C LEU A 621 15.78 5.70 -15.94
N VAL A 622 14.60 5.81 -15.33
CA VAL A 622 14.40 6.64 -14.13
C VAL A 622 15.29 6.15 -12.99
N ALA A 623 15.34 4.84 -12.73
CA ALA A 623 16.18 4.26 -11.68
C ALA A 623 17.68 4.52 -11.93
N LEU A 624 18.15 4.35 -13.16
CA LEU A 624 19.52 4.65 -13.54
C LEU A 624 19.86 6.14 -13.38
N HIS A 625 18.92 7.03 -13.73
CA HIS A 625 19.08 8.47 -13.52
C HIS A 625 19.19 8.82 -12.03
N ILE A 626 18.32 8.24 -11.18
CA ILE A 626 18.39 8.40 -9.71
C ILE A 626 19.73 7.91 -9.17
N ALA A 627 20.31 6.86 -9.76
CA ALA A 627 21.64 6.35 -9.40
C ALA A 627 22.79 7.23 -9.93
N GLY A 628 22.49 8.32 -10.63
CA GLY A 628 23.46 9.31 -11.12
C GLY A 628 23.93 9.10 -12.57
N MET A 629 23.26 8.24 -13.35
CA MET A 629 23.55 8.10 -14.78
C MET A 629 23.11 9.37 -15.52
N PRO A 630 24.01 10.02 -16.28
CA PRO A 630 23.64 11.18 -17.07
C PRO A 630 22.74 10.77 -18.24
N VAL A 631 21.79 11.62 -18.60
CA VAL A 631 20.90 11.38 -19.75
C VAL A 631 21.64 11.28 -21.08
N SER A 632 22.88 11.81 -21.17
CA SER A 632 23.76 11.70 -22.33
C SER A 632 24.47 10.34 -22.45
N ASP A 633 24.34 9.45 -21.46
CA ASP A 633 24.94 8.13 -21.51
C ASP A 633 24.34 7.32 -22.69
N PRO A 634 25.17 6.60 -23.46
CA PRO A 634 24.67 5.81 -24.60
C PRO A 634 23.61 4.78 -24.24
N VAL A 635 23.63 4.21 -23.04
CA VAL A 635 22.60 3.29 -22.54
C VAL A 635 21.26 4.03 -22.40
N TYR A 636 21.29 5.21 -21.76
CA TYR A 636 20.11 6.04 -21.58
C TYR A 636 19.53 6.51 -22.91
N GLN A 637 20.42 6.95 -23.83
CA GLN A 637 20.01 7.41 -25.16
C GLN A 637 19.32 6.33 -25.99
N ARG A 638 19.80 5.07 -25.95
CA ARG A 638 19.15 3.95 -26.63
C ARG A 638 17.74 3.69 -26.07
N GLY A 639 17.59 3.70 -24.75
CA GLY A 639 16.28 3.51 -24.12
C GLY A 639 15.30 4.63 -24.43
N MET A 640 15.73 5.89 -24.42
CA MET A 640 14.91 7.02 -24.84
C MET A 640 14.48 6.92 -26.30
N LYS A 641 15.39 6.53 -27.20
CA LYS A 641 15.06 6.31 -28.60
C LYS A 641 13.96 5.26 -28.73
N TRP A 642 14.10 4.14 -28.06
CA TRP A 642 13.09 3.08 -28.06
C TRP A 642 11.73 3.59 -27.56
N LEU A 643 11.69 4.35 -26.45
CA LEU A 643 10.46 4.94 -25.93
C LEU A 643 9.78 5.88 -26.94
N LEU A 644 10.55 6.69 -27.67
CA LEU A 644 10.01 7.59 -28.69
C LEU A 644 9.43 6.84 -29.90
N GLU A 645 10.03 5.69 -30.22
CA GLU A 645 9.57 4.82 -31.32
C GLU A 645 8.33 3.99 -30.93
N ASP A 646 8.13 3.68 -29.64
CA ASP A 646 7.02 2.85 -29.12
C ASP A 646 5.77 3.66 -28.75
N GLN A 647 5.84 5.01 -28.67
CA GLN A 647 4.70 5.85 -28.31
C GLN A 647 3.56 5.74 -29.33
N GLN A 648 2.32 5.62 -28.82
CA GLN A 648 1.12 5.54 -29.65
C GLN A 648 0.71 6.91 -30.22
N GLN A 649 -0.19 6.91 -31.22
CA GLN A 649 -0.63 8.15 -31.86
C GLN A 649 -1.35 9.13 -30.93
N ASP A 650 -2.01 8.62 -29.91
CA ASP A 650 -2.73 9.41 -28.90
C ASP A 650 -1.82 10.00 -27.81
N GLY A 651 -0.53 9.67 -27.82
CA GLY A 651 0.46 10.12 -26.84
C GLY A 651 0.66 9.17 -25.66
N SER A 652 -0.06 8.05 -25.60
CA SER A 652 0.13 7.01 -24.61
C SER A 652 1.24 6.02 -24.97
N TRP A 653 1.62 5.18 -24.01
CA TRP A 653 2.35 3.93 -24.23
C TRP A 653 1.48 2.77 -23.79
N TYR A 654 1.35 1.80 -24.66
CA TYR A 654 0.63 0.57 -24.36
C TYR A 654 1.47 -0.37 -23.50
N VAL A 655 0.85 -0.90 -22.48
CA VAL A 655 1.41 -1.97 -21.65
C VAL A 655 0.31 -2.99 -21.38
N PRO A 656 0.50 -4.28 -21.75
CA PRO A 656 -0.49 -5.30 -21.47
C PRO A 656 -0.55 -5.60 -19.98
N THR A 657 -1.77 -5.71 -19.42
CA THR A 657 -1.95 -6.10 -18.03
C THR A 657 -1.57 -7.55 -17.80
N ARG A 658 -0.94 -7.80 -16.64
CA ARG A 658 -0.66 -9.13 -16.13
C ARG A 658 -1.29 -9.34 -14.76
N ALA A 659 -1.94 -8.30 -14.24
CA ALA A 659 -2.63 -8.36 -12.96
C ALA A 659 -3.97 -9.09 -13.10
N LEU A 660 -4.34 -9.83 -12.04
CA LEU A 660 -5.71 -10.34 -11.90
C LEU A 660 -6.66 -9.18 -11.63
N ALA A 661 -7.86 -9.25 -12.22
CA ALA A 661 -8.93 -8.32 -11.86
C ALA A 661 -9.33 -8.57 -10.40
N PHE A 662 -9.08 -7.61 -9.52
CA PHE A 662 -9.40 -7.68 -8.09
C PHE A 662 -10.49 -6.67 -7.68
N GLN A 663 -10.89 -5.80 -8.60
CA GLN A 663 -11.96 -4.82 -8.42
C GLN A 663 -12.79 -4.71 -9.68
N PRO A 664 -14.07 -4.27 -9.59
CA PRO A 664 -14.86 -3.99 -10.78
C PRO A 664 -14.14 -3.03 -11.71
N TRP A 665 -14.13 -3.37 -13.00
CA TRP A 665 -13.53 -2.53 -14.01
C TRP A 665 -14.36 -1.25 -14.20
N PHE A 666 -13.69 -0.14 -14.38
CA PHE A 666 -14.29 1.11 -14.81
C PHE A 666 -13.33 1.85 -15.75
N ASP A 667 -13.90 2.61 -16.68
CA ASP A 667 -13.13 3.43 -17.61
C ASP A 667 -12.66 4.71 -16.93
N SER A 668 -11.33 4.86 -16.77
CA SER A 668 -10.68 6.08 -16.28
C SER A 668 -10.58 7.17 -17.37
N GLY A 669 -10.91 6.86 -18.63
CA GLY A 669 -10.70 7.73 -19.77
C GLY A 669 -9.25 7.73 -20.28
N PHE A 670 -8.42 6.81 -19.80
CA PHE A 670 -7.12 6.52 -20.43
C PHE A 670 -7.31 5.50 -21.55
N PRO A 671 -6.53 5.56 -22.65
CA PRO A 671 -6.59 4.57 -23.72
C PRO A 671 -6.34 3.14 -23.26
N HIS A 672 -6.63 2.16 -24.13
CA HIS A 672 -6.32 0.73 -23.98
C HIS A 672 -7.25 -0.09 -23.09
N ALA A 673 -8.53 0.28 -23.00
CA ALA A 673 -9.59 -0.54 -22.39
C ALA A 673 -9.15 -1.22 -21.07
N HIS A 674 -9.13 -2.55 -21.02
CA HIS A 674 -8.73 -3.28 -19.81
C HIS A 674 -7.26 -3.07 -19.40
N ASP A 675 -6.39 -2.65 -20.32
CA ASP A 675 -4.97 -2.37 -20.05
C ASP A 675 -4.70 -0.91 -19.68
N GLN A 676 -5.75 -0.07 -19.58
CA GLN A 676 -5.63 1.37 -19.35
C GLN A 676 -4.82 1.73 -18.08
N TRP A 677 -4.98 0.98 -17.01
CA TRP A 677 -4.34 1.33 -15.72
C TRP A 677 -2.84 1.09 -15.72
N ILE A 678 -2.40 -0.06 -16.26
CA ILE A 678 -0.96 -0.32 -16.39
C ILE A 678 -0.33 0.53 -17.51
N SER A 679 -1.08 0.82 -18.57
CA SER A 679 -0.64 1.71 -19.65
C SER A 679 -0.47 3.16 -19.14
N ALA A 680 -1.35 3.64 -18.26
CA ALA A 680 -1.17 4.93 -17.59
C ALA A 680 0.10 4.95 -16.73
N ALA A 681 0.38 3.87 -15.97
CA ALA A 681 1.61 3.77 -15.20
C ALA A 681 2.86 3.68 -16.09
N GLY A 682 2.81 2.91 -17.19
CA GLY A 682 3.87 2.85 -18.20
C GLY A 682 4.14 4.20 -18.83
N THR A 683 3.07 4.94 -19.16
CA THR A 683 3.15 6.31 -19.70
C THR A 683 3.80 7.27 -18.70
N ASN A 684 3.47 7.17 -17.39
CA ASN A 684 4.14 7.97 -16.36
C ASN A 684 5.65 7.70 -16.30
N TRP A 685 6.07 6.43 -16.27
CA TRP A 685 7.50 6.09 -16.22
C TRP A 685 8.23 6.51 -17.49
N ALA A 686 7.65 6.29 -18.68
CA ALA A 686 8.22 6.73 -19.94
C ALA A 686 8.34 8.26 -20.01
N ALA A 687 7.29 8.99 -19.64
CA ALA A 687 7.30 10.44 -19.61
C ALA A 687 8.37 10.97 -18.65
N MET A 688 8.47 10.45 -17.42
CA MET A 688 9.50 10.86 -16.45
C MET A 688 10.91 10.64 -17.01
N ALA A 689 11.17 9.47 -17.64
CA ALA A 689 12.46 9.18 -18.26
C ALA A 689 12.82 10.20 -19.34
N LEU A 690 11.86 10.58 -20.17
CA LEU A 690 12.04 11.60 -21.22
C LEU A 690 12.16 13.02 -20.65
N ILE A 691 11.40 13.37 -19.60
CA ILE A 691 11.45 14.69 -18.97
C ILE A 691 12.83 14.99 -18.37
N TYR A 692 13.54 14.01 -17.83
CA TYR A 692 14.91 14.23 -17.35
C TYR A 692 15.85 14.73 -18.45
N ALA A 693 15.61 14.35 -19.69
CA ALA A 693 16.42 14.81 -20.84
C ALA A 693 16.04 16.22 -21.34
N VAL A 694 14.90 16.78 -20.91
CA VAL A 694 14.54 18.15 -21.24
C VAL A 694 15.43 19.13 -20.46
N PRO A 695 16.11 20.08 -21.13
CA PRO A 695 16.89 21.11 -20.45
C PRO A 695 15.98 21.89 -19.46
N GLY A 696 16.45 22.07 -18.22
CA GLY A 696 15.78 22.93 -17.24
C GLY A 696 15.72 24.39 -17.73
N LYS A 697 14.69 25.16 -17.31
CA LYS A 697 14.75 26.60 -17.43
C LYS A 697 15.99 27.10 -16.68
N ALA A 698 16.89 27.81 -17.34
CA ALA A 698 18.00 28.47 -16.66
C ALA A 698 17.40 29.33 -15.54
N ALA A 699 17.84 29.12 -14.31
CA ALA A 699 17.49 30.03 -13.22
C ALA A 699 17.85 31.46 -13.66
N PRO A 700 17.00 32.47 -13.44
CA PRO A 700 17.37 33.86 -13.73
C PRO A 700 18.68 34.12 -12.99
N ARG A 701 19.73 34.52 -13.71
CA ARG A 701 20.97 34.99 -13.10
C ARG A 701 20.63 36.23 -12.28
N ASN A 702 20.41 36.06 -10.98
CA ASN A 702 20.46 37.15 -10.05
C ASN A 702 21.92 37.60 -9.98
N GLU A 703 22.24 38.68 -10.68
CA GLU A 703 23.37 39.54 -10.38
C GLU A 703 23.23 40.09 -8.96
N MET A 704 23.78 39.40 -8.00
CA MET A 704 24.25 39.99 -6.75
C MET A 704 25.54 39.31 -6.37
N ALA A 705 26.61 40.00 -6.74
CA ALA A 705 27.94 39.78 -6.20
C ALA A 705 27.95 39.99 -4.67
N GLY A 706 28.64 39.11 -3.98
CA GLY A 706 29.24 39.37 -2.69
C GLY A 706 28.56 38.79 -1.47
N ARG A 707 29.00 37.60 -1.11
CA ARG A 707 29.57 37.25 0.21
C ARG A 707 29.98 35.79 0.20
N ALA A 708 31.29 35.60 0.31
CA ALA A 708 31.89 34.31 0.63
C ALA A 708 31.52 33.91 2.05
N ASP A 709 31.15 32.69 2.25
CA ASP A 709 31.74 31.68 3.11
C ASP A 709 30.74 30.69 3.64
N GLN A 710 31.15 29.45 3.57
CA GLN A 710 30.74 28.28 4.35
C GLN A 710 29.39 27.63 4.05
N ALA A 711 29.51 26.46 3.51
CA ALA A 711 29.01 25.18 3.97
C ALA A 711 28.33 24.35 2.90
N SER A 712 28.90 23.17 2.75
CA SER A 712 28.29 21.90 2.34
C SER A 712 27.46 21.87 1.05
N SER A 713 28.01 21.14 0.11
CA SER A 713 27.40 20.66 -1.12
C SER A 713 25.92 20.27 -0.99
N LYS A 714 25.04 21.14 -1.40
CA LYS A 714 23.69 20.77 -1.80
C LYS A 714 23.76 20.10 -3.17
N ARG A 715 23.42 18.82 -3.22
CA ARG A 715 23.14 18.13 -4.45
C ARG A 715 21.79 18.62 -4.97
N ASP A 716 21.80 19.43 -6.03
CA ASP A 716 20.61 19.86 -6.73
C ASP A 716 20.12 18.73 -7.65
N GLY A 717 19.06 18.07 -7.22
CA GLY A 717 18.20 17.22 -8.01
C GLY A 717 16.88 17.11 -7.30
N PRO A 718 15.73 17.24 -7.99
CA PRO A 718 14.45 16.96 -7.35
C PRO A 718 14.43 15.47 -6.97
N GLY A 719 14.72 15.18 -5.72
CA GLY A 719 14.57 13.84 -5.19
C GLY A 719 13.10 13.59 -4.90
N PHE A 720 12.47 12.72 -5.71
CA PHE A 720 11.17 12.14 -5.38
C PHE A 720 11.26 11.23 -4.15
#